data_ff71d2d627873044fb167e62fc7f9e42
#
_entry.id   ff71d2d627873044fb167e62fc7f9e42
#
_cell.length_a   1.000
_cell.length_b   1.000
_cell.length_c   1.000
_cell.angle_alpha   90.00
_cell.angle_beta   90.00
_cell.angle_gamma   90.00
#
_symmetry.space_group_name_H-M   'P 1'
#
loop_
_entity.id
_entity.type
_entity.pdbx_description
1 polymer ?
#
loop_
_entity_poly.entity_id
_entity_poly.type
_entity_poly.pdbx_seq_one_letter_code
_entity_poly.pdbx_strand_id
1 'polypeptide(L)'
;MEKQANNLPLNRVLISFTTFLTIVLFFIATITINAQVEGAKYLIKEIAVTGNTNFSPQTIIAYSKLRKNEEIQIGGEKIANAVKTLWKSNLFSSIDIYITNIDGNTANLEINLMDLPELLDLTISGVKKGKKDEIIQENNLQSGVKVTENLIANTRNYLSNKYQKKGFLNAKINIVTSEVIDSVKKERVNMLIKIDKGEKVKIKDISFIGNEKIKGKKLRKAMKNTKQKNPIRILKRSKYIEEDYKTDLVSVVDYYKAKGYRDARVVSDSIIYNNDNTISLNINVEEGEKYTFGKIDFVGNTVYSDSYLSSILKIKPGDTYNGVELRERIADPNNPDANDLTNAYQNFGYMFSTINPVEVSAEGNVIDMEIRISEGKPAYFNNVTVVGNDVTNDHVIYREIRTRPGQLYSKAKIIRTIRELGQLGFFDAQQIAPNIKNPNPVDGTLDVEYSVVEQGSSQIQLQGGYGGGGFIGTLGLSFNNFAIKDIFKKEAYKPVPRGDGQSLALRLQASQFFQTYSFSFSEPWLGGKKPFQLSTSLSYSRQFLFDPQSRRADKSRSFNITGITFGASTRLKKPDDFFLLSQAISFQHYDLNNYNTGLFTFGNGTSNNLSYTIGLSRNNLYNDPIYPTGGSNFSISAKATFPYSLVNGVDYEALADERESLDPTDPDDLERIGEIDQERFNWLEFYKIKFKADWYTELTKKLVLRPSVEFGFLGAYNNDRGVIPFERFFLGGDGLGNFSLDGREIIQLRGYPNQSLSTQDGGSIYNKFSLELRYPITLGAQAKIYALTFLEAGASVNSFRDFNPFDLNRSAGVGLRIFMPAFGLLGIDFGHGFDPLPGQTVKNGWETHFIIGQQF
;
A
#
# COMPACT_ATOMS: atom_id res chain seq x y z
N MET A 1 62.31 -51.72 -41.96
CA MET A 1 61.98 -51.49 -43.40
C MET A 1 61.17 -50.21 -43.47
N GLU A 2 61.81 -49.26 -44.07
CA GLU A 2 61.43 -48.14 -44.92
C GLU A 2 60.45 -47.13 -44.34
N LYS A 3 60.99 -46.01 -43.94
CA LYS A 3 61.25 -44.75 -44.70
C LYS A 3 60.07 -44.30 -45.56
N GLN A 4 59.37 -43.23 -45.04
CA GLN A 4 58.96 -42.12 -45.94
C GLN A 4 59.07 -40.78 -45.20
N ALA A 5 59.86 -39.91 -45.88
CA ALA A 5 60.26 -38.61 -45.42
C ALA A 5 59.14 -37.57 -45.55
N ASN A 6 59.04 -36.70 -44.60
CA ASN A 6 58.19 -35.50 -44.58
C ASN A 6 58.71 -34.46 -45.58
N ASN A 7 57.86 -34.05 -46.49
CA ASN A 7 57.96 -32.76 -47.16
C ASN A 7 56.95 -31.78 -46.48
N LEU A 8 57.46 -30.91 -45.60
CA LEU A 8 56.74 -29.72 -45.18
C LEU A 8 56.86 -28.65 -46.28
N PRO A 9 55.76 -28.08 -46.74
CA PRO A 9 55.82 -27.07 -47.80
C PRO A 9 56.40 -25.75 -47.27
N LEU A 10 57.48 -25.31 -47.89
CA LEU A 10 58.17 -24.02 -47.66
C LEU A 10 57.24 -22.79 -47.67
N ASN A 11 56.06 -22.92 -48.25
CA ASN A 11 55.06 -21.84 -48.33
C ASN A 11 54.40 -21.42 -47.00
N ARG A 12 54.42 -22.30 -45.99
CA ARG A 12 53.83 -21.88 -44.65
C ARG A 12 54.81 -21.03 -43.85
N VAL A 13 56.05 -21.17 -43.99
CA VAL A 13 57.09 -20.37 -43.31
C VAL A 13 57.18 -18.97 -43.91
N LEU A 14 57.08 -18.87 -45.29
CA LEU A 14 57.00 -17.54 -45.91
C LEU A 14 55.82 -16.73 -45.66
N ILE A 15 54.61 -17.36 -45.50
CA ILE A 15 53.36 -16.68 -45.16
C ILE A 15 53.36 -16.23 -43.67
N SER A 16 53.99 -17.00 -42.80
CA SER A 16 54.15 -16.61 -41.37
C SER A 16 55.15 -15.46 -41.23
N PHE A 17 56.17 -15.39 -42.04
CA PHE A 17 57.19 -14.32 -41.96
C PHE A 17 56.67 -13.02 -42.60
N THR A 18 55.89 -13.08 -43.67
CA THR A 18 55.28 -11.90 -44.29
C THR A 18 54.13 -11.35 -43.42
N THR A 19 53.34 -12.20 -42.76
CA THR A 19 52.32 -11.74 -41.76
C THR A 19 52.94 -11.14 -40.51
N PHE A 20 54.05 -11.70 -40.03
CA PHE A 20 54.82 -11.11 -38.94
C PHE A 20 55.51 -9.77 -39.34
N LEU A 21 56.01 -9.67 -40.50
CA LEU A 21 56.60 -8.45 -41.02
C LEU A 21 55.57 -7.35 -41.31
N THR A 22 54.38 -7.73 -41.80
CA THR A 22 53.30 -6.77 -41.97
C THR A 22 52.73 -6.31 -40.62
N ILE A 23 52.61 -7.17 -39.61
CA ILE A 23 52.22 -6.79 -38.24
C ILE A 23 53.27 -5.88 -37.58
N VAL A 24 54.52 -6.16 -37.74
CA VAL A 24 55.62 -5.30 -37.24
C VAL A 24 55.68 -3.96 -38.00
N LEU A 25 55.46 -3.95 -39.31
CA LEU A 25 55.35 -2.70 -40.09
C LEU A 25 54.09 -1.90 -39.69
N PHE A 26 52.97 -2.57 -39.40
CA PHE A 26 51.76 -1.91 -38.90
C PHE A 26 51.98 -1.33 -37.48
N PHE A 27 52.70 -2.03 -36.60
CA PHE A 27 53.09 -1.52 -35.27
C PHE A 27 54.10 -0.38 -35.38
N ILE A 28 55.08 -0.41 -36.32
CA ILE A 28 56.01 0.71 -36.55
C ILE A 28 55.30 1.91 -37.17
N ALA A 29 54.32 1.67 -38.08
CA ALA A 29 53.47 2.74 -38.62
C ALA A 29 52.52 3.37 -37.60
N THR A 30 52.09 2.61 -36.57
CA THR A 30 51.28 3.20 -35.45
C THR A 30 52.12 3.96 -34.43
N ILE A 31 53.43 3.71 -34.36
CA ILE A 31 54.34 4.48 -33.48
C ILE A 31 54.74 5.82 -34.09
N THR A 32 54.63 5.96 -35.42
CA THR A 32 55.00 7.22 -36.11
C THR A 32 53.85 8.21 -36.30
N ILE A 33 52.60 7.90 -35.82
CA ILE A 33 51.48 8.83 -35.90
C ILE A 33 51.29 9.69 -34.64
N ASN A 34 52.15 9.57 -33.66
CA ASN A 34 52.18 10.50 -32.54
C ASN A 34 53.31 11.54 -32.63
N ALA A 35 53.69 11.97 -33.85
CA ALA A 35 54.34 13.26 -34.00
C ALA A 35 53.24 14.34 -33.84
N GLN A 36 52.80 14.61 -32.59
CA GLN A 36 52.25 15.92 -32.30
C GLN A 36 53.32 16.92 -32.77
N VAL A 37 52.98 17.69 -33.80
CA VAL A 37 53.69 18.92 -34.11
C VAL A 37 53.63 19.74 -32.81
N GLU A 38 54.80 19.88 -32.14
CA GLU A 38 54.85 20.76 -30.98
C GLU A 38 54.46 22.15 -31.47
N GLY A 39 53.20 22.54 -31.24
CA GLY A 39 52.72 23.87 -31.61
C GLY A 39 53.58 24.92 -30.89
N ALA A 40 53.88 25.99 -31.57
CA ALA A 40 54.63 27.09 -31.01
C ALA A 40 54.06 27.53 -29.66
N LYS A 41 54.93 27.76 -28.69
CA LYS A 41 54.57 28.23 -27.36
C LYS A 41 54.57 29.75 -27.28
N TYR A 42 53.55 30.34 -26.68
CA TYR A 42 53.38 31.79 -26.55
C TYR A 42 52.93 32.14 -25.13
N LEU A 43 53.33 33.31 -24.66
CA LEU A 43 52.80 33.95 -23.45
C LEU A 43 51.53 34.73 -23.80
N ILE A 44 50.45 34.53 -23.07
CA ILE A 44 49.20 35.27 -23.26
C ILE A 44 49.42 36.74 -22.88
N LYS A 45 49.39 37.66 -23.85
CA LYS A 45 49.52 39.11 -23.63
C LYS A 45 48.18 39.68 -23.22
N GLU A 46 47.11 39.30 -23.89
CA GLU A 46 45.74 39.79 -23.63
C GLU A 46 44.71 38.70 -23.97
N ILE A 47 43.57 38.72 -23.26
CA ILE A 47 42.40 37.83 -23.53
C ILE A 47 41.22 38.77 -23.76
N ALA A 48 40.74 38.81 -25.00
CA ALA A 48 39.51 39.48 -25.36
C ALA A 48 38.34 38.46 -25.32
N VAL A 49 37.17 38.94 -24.96
CA VAL A 49 35.94 38.14 -25.06
C VAL A 49 35.00 38.85 -26.04
N THR A 50 34.56 38.12 -27.06
CA THR A 50 33.68 38.62 -28.11
C THR A 50 32.49 37.63 -28.31
N GLY A 51 31.60 37.99 -29.23
CA GLY A 51 30.44 37.20 -29.51
C GLY A 51 29.19 37.75 -28.78
N ASN A 52 28.13 36.95 -28.80
CA ASN A 52 26.85 37.33 -28.18
C ASN A 52 26.67 36.61 -26.84
N THR A 53 27.21 37.21 -25.78
CA THR A 53 27.10 36.71 -24.43
C THR A 53 26.69 37.77 -23.44
N ASN A 54 25.88 37.41 -22.47
CA ASN A 54 25.43 38.27 -21.37
C ASN A 54 26.41 38.28 -20.19
N PHE A 55 27.44 37.44 -20.24
CA PHE A 55 28.44 37.36 -19.16
C PHE A 55 29.55 38.40 -19.32
N SER A 56 30.00 38.94 -18.21
CA SER A 56 31.14 39.89 -18.26
C SER A 56 32.42 39.20 -18.75
N PRO A 57 33.31 39.93 -19.48
CA PRO A 57 34.58 39.33 -19.94
C PRO A 57 35.37 38.71 -18.80
N GLN A 58 35.40 39.39 -17.62
CA GLN A 58 36.12 38.88 -16.44
C GLN A 58 35.56 37.53 -15.98
N THR A 59 34.23 37.35 -16.01
CA THR A 59 33.57 36.08 -15.65
C THR A 59 33.98 34.97 -16.60
N ILE A 60 33.95 35.22 -17.91
CA ILE A 60 34.33 34.23 -18.94
C ILE A 60 35.78 33.82 -18.80
N ILE A 61 36.69 34.80 -18.64
CA ILE A 61 38.13 34.55 -18.44
C ILE A 61 38.35 33.70 -17.18
N ALA A 62 37.66 34.01 -16.07
CA ALA A 62 37.77 33.23 -14.86
C ALA A 62 37.26 31.78 -15.05
N TYR A 63 36.17 31.58 -15.77
CA TYR A 63 35.60 30.25 -16.10
C TYR A 63 36.54 29.47 -17.03
N SER A 64 37.16 30.12 -18.02
CA SER A 64 38.11 29.47 -18.95
C SER A 64 39.39 29.00 -18.25
N LYS A 65 39.67 29.52 -17.03
CA LYS A 65 40.93 29.31 -16.28
C LYS A 65 42.18 29.79 -16.99
N LEU A 66 42.06 30.50 -18.12
CA LEU A 66 43.22 31.10 -18.81
C LEU A 66 43.60 32.38 -18.07
N ARG A 67 44.96 32.68 -17.99
CA ARG A 67 45.48 33.84 -17.30
C ARG A 67 46.46 34.59 -18.18
N LYS A 68 46.48 35.92 -18.06
CA LYS A 68 47.50 36.78 -18.63
C LYS A 68 48.88 36.37 -18.11
N ASN A 69 49.91 36.42 -18.99
CA ASN A 69 51.29 35.99 -18.77
C ASN A 69 51.46 34.47 -18.52
N GLU A 70 50.45 33.68 -18.86
CA GLU A 70 50.56 32.22 -18.82
C GLU A 70 51.02 31.65 -20.18
N GLU A 71 51.92 30.68 -20.15
CA GLU A 71 52.40 29.98 -21.38
C GLU A 71 51.33 29.05 -21.92
N ILE A 72 50.97 29.21 -23.18
CA ILE A 72 50.09 28.32 -23.94
C ILE A 72 50.77 27.76 -25.16
N GLN A 73 50.31 26.61 -25.60
CA GLN A 73 50.73 25.99 -26.84
C GLN A 73 49.51 25.99 -27.82
N ILE A 74 49.73 26.38 -29.06
CA ILE A 74 48.66 26.33 -30.08
C ILE A 74 48.20 24.88 -30.25
N GLY A 75 46.88 24.64 -30.12
CA GLY A 75 46.29 23.30 -30.11
C GLY A 75 46.63 22.45 -28.89
N GLY A 76 47.26 23.06 -27.87
CA GLY A 76 47.65 22.37 -26.63
C GLY A 76 46.50 22.16 -25.63
N GLU A 77 46.83 21.38 -24.63
CA GLU A 77 45.88 20.95 -23.60
C GLU A 77 45.19 22.07 -22.81
N LYS A 78 45.89 23.20 -22.58
CA LYS A 78 45.32 24.33 -21.84
C LYS A 78 44.13 24.97 -22.57
N ILE A 79 44.28 25.20 -23.87
CA ILE A 79 43.18 25.76 -24.68
C ILE A 79 42.06 24.70 -24.77
N ALA A 80 42.39 23.44 -25.00
CA ALA A 80 41.39 22.37 -25.02
C ALA A 80 40.60 22.24 -23.68
N ASN A 81 41.31 22.36 -22.55
CA ASN A 81 40.70 22.36 -21.22
C ASN A 81 39.87 23.60 -20.94
N ALA A 82 40.27 24.78 -21.43
CA ALA A 82 39.48 26.01 -21.36
C ALA A 82 38.13 25.85 -22.10
N VAL A 83 38.17 25.36 -23.36
CA VAL A 83 36.99 25.07 -24.15
C VAL A 83 36.12 24.01 -23.44
N LYS A 84 36.72 22.93 -22.96
CA LYS A 84 36.02 21.86 -22.22
C LYS A 84 35.37 22.35 -20.93
N THR A 85 35.98 23.29 -20.22
CA THR A 85 35.46 23.88 -18.97
C THR A 85 34.27 24.80 -19.27
N LEU A 86 34.38 25.62 -20.29
CA LEU A 86 33.30 26.45 -20.76
C LEU A 86 32.12 25.63 -21.27
N TRP A 87 32.34 24.56 -22.04
CA TRP A 87 31.28 23.63 -22.47
C TRP A 87 30.58 22.93 -21.31
N LYS A 88 31.31 22.53 -20.29
CA LYS A 88 30.73 21.90 -19.10
C LYS A 88 29.77 22.79 -18.33
N SER A 89 29.83 24.10 -18.51
CA SER A 89 28.92 25.05 -17.87
C SER A 89 27.47 24.94 -18.41
N ASN A 90 27.29 24.36 -19.61
CA ASN A 90 26.02 24.30 -20.34
C ASN A 90 25.37 25.68 -20.55
N LEU A 91 26.16 26.73 -20.69
CA LEU A 91 25.69 28.10 -20.88
C LEU A 91 25.80 28.61 -22.31
N PHE A 92 26.68 28.00 -23.13
CA PHE A 92 27.04 28.45 -24.45
C PHE A 92 26.61 27.50 -25.56
N SER A 93 26.20 28.05 -26.71
CA SER A 93 25.86 27.32 -27.93
C SER A 93 27.06 27.21 -28.89
N SER A 94 28.02 28.13 -28.81
CA SER A 94 29.28 28.10 -29.51
C SER A 94 30.40 28.64 -28.62
N ILE A 95 31.59 28.03 -28.75
CA ILE A 95 32.78 28.40 -28.04
C ILE A 95 33.95 28.24 -28.98
N ASP A 96 34.49 29.37 -29.43
CA ASP A 96 35.67 29.40 -30.30
C ASP A 96 36.76 30.22 -29.65
N ILE A 97 38.00 29.76 -29.68
CA ILE A 97 39.19 30.51 -29.17
C ILE A 97 40.11 30.73 -30.34
N TYR A 98 40.26 32.02 -30.65
CA TYR A 98 41.14 32.48 -31.72
C TYR A 98 42.42 33.08 -31.19
N ILE A 99 43.44 33.02 -31.95
CA ILE A 99 44.70 33.78 -31.74
C ILE A 99 44.61 34.92 -32.72
N THR A 100 44.50 36.18 -32.25
CA THR A 100 44.24 37.34 -33.09
C THR A 100 45.52 38.09 -33.45
N ASN A 101 46.55 38.01 -32.64
CA ASN A 101 47.86 38.63 -32.97
C ASN A 101 48.99 37.85 -32.28
N ILE A 102 50.07 37.69 -32.99
CA ILE A 102 51.32 37.12 -32.46
C ILE A 102 52.44 38.15 -32.62
N ASP A 103 53.08 38.51 -31.53
CA ASP A 103 54.16 39.48 -31.47
C ASP A 103 55.36 38.87 -30.73
N GLY A 104 56.30 38.35 -31.51
CA GLY A 104 57.43 37.59 -30.98
C GLY A 104 57.02 36.35 -30.22
N ASN A 105 57.25 36.31 -28.93
CA ASN A 105 56.92 35.19 -28.05
C ASN A 105 55.60 35.39 -27.29
N THR A 106 54.78 36.36 -27.68
CA THR A 106 53.49 36.67 -27.04
C THR A 106 52.34 36.52 -28.04
N ALA A 107 51.14 36.15 -27.54
CA ALA A 107 49.94 36.03 -28.36
C ALA A 107 48.74 36.65 -27.64
N ASN A 108 47.84 37.29 -28.43
CA ASN A 108 46.53 37.69 -27.95
C ASN A 108 45.52 36.60 -28.25
N LEU A 109 44.70 36.30 -27.27
CA LEU A 109 43.58 35.35 -27.41
C LEU A 109 42.23 36.08 -27.51
N GLU A 110 41.37 35.59 -28.34
CA GLU A 110 39.97 36.01 -28.41
C GLU A 110 39.07 34.82 -28.15
N ILE A 111 38.26 34.88 -27.08
CA ILE A 111 37.25 33.90 -26.78
C ILE A 111 35.93 34.40 -27.37
N ASN A 112 35.48 33.77 -28.45
CA ASN A 112 34.21 34.10 -29.06
C ASN A 112 33.15 33.13 -28.58
N LEU A 113 32.04 33.67 -28.06
CA LEU A 113 31.01 32.89 -27.40
C LEU A 113 29.63 33.30 -27.88
N MET A 114 28.75 32.30 -27.99
CA MET A 114 27.31 32.54 -28.12
C MET A 114 26.59 31.85 -26.96
N ASP A 115 25.71 32.58 -26.27
CA ASP A 115 24.92 32.01 -25.18
C ASP A 115 23.91 31.02 -25.72
N LEU A 116 23.57 30.01 -24.93
CA LEU A 116 22.41 29.14 -25.19
C LEU A 116 21.14 29.99 -25.00
N PRO A 117 20.17 29.87 -25.92
CA PRO A 117 18.92 30.61 -25.84
C PRO A 117 18.11 30.20 -24.60
N GLU A 118 17.44 31.19 -24.00
CA GLU A 118 16.54 30.99 -22.87
C GLU A 118 15.10 30.79 -23.36
N LEU A 119 14.39 29.86 -22.73
CA LEU A 119 12.96 29.68 -22.99
C LEU A 119 12.18 30.90 -22.52
N LEU A 120 11.54 31.63 -23.46
CA LEU A 120 10.69 32.77 -23.16
C LEU A 120 9.26 32.31 -22.90
N ASP A 121 8.67 31.60 -23.87
CA ASP A 121 7.30 31.09 -23.78
C ASP A 121 7.22 29.66 -24.28
N LEU A 122 6.30 28.89 -23.68
CA LEU A 122 6.04 27.50 -24.02
C LEU A 122 4.58 27.29 -24.38
N THR A 123 4.35 26.92 -25.61
CA THR A 123 3.04 26.51 -26.09
C THR A 123 2.96 25.01 -26.28
N ILE A 124 2.01 24.35 -25.58
CA ILE A 124 1.76 22.92 -25.74
C ILE A 124 0.37 22.71 -26.34
N SER A 125 0.32 22.02 -27.47
CA SER A 125 -0.93 21.67 -28.17
C SER A 125 -1.17 20.16 -28.22
N GLY A 126 -2.43 19.72 -28.45
CA GLY A 126 -2.82 18.31 -28.51
C GLY A 126 -3.12 17.65 -27.18
N VAL A 127 -3.10 18.39 -26.05
CA VAL A 127 -3.40 17.88 -24.71
C VAL A 127 -4.36 18.79 -23.94
N LYS A 128 -5.07 18.23 -22.96
CA LYS A 128 -5.95 18.99 -22.05
C LYS A 128 -5.13 19.91 -21.12
N LYS A 129 -5.71 21.03 -20.68
CA LYS A 129 -5.05 22.04 -19.85
C LYS A 129 -4.30 21.46 -18.65
N GLY A 130 -4.92 20.64 -17.80
CA GLY A 130 -4.28 20.06 -16.63
C GLY A 130 -3.16 19.03 -16.91
N LYS A 131 -2.95 18.66 -18.21
CA LYS A 131 -1.80 17.84 -18.61
C LYS A 131 -0.62 18.65 -19.12
N LYS A 132 -0.82 19.93 -19.40
CA LYS A 132 0.26 20.84 -19.81
C LYS A 132 1.18 21.12 -18.63
N ASP A 133 0.62 21.41 -17.47
CA ASP A 133 1.37 21.70 -16.25
C ASP A 133 2.23 20.51 -15.81
N GLU A 134 1.67 19.27 -15.92
CA GLU A 134 2.39 18.01 -15.69
C GLU A 134 3.61 17.89 -16.63
N ILE A 135 3.44 18.17 -17.92
CA ILE A 135 4.54 18.09 -18.90
C ILE A 135 5.62 19.12 -18.60
N ILE A 136 5.23 20.33 -18.21
CA ILE A 136 6.14 21.41 -17.86
C ILE A 136 7.02 21.03 -16.68
N GLN A 137 6.38 20.51 -15.61
CA GLN A 137 7.09 20.10 -14.39
C GLN A 137 8.01 18.91 -14.62
N GLU A 138 7.52 17.86 -15.29
CA GLU A 138 8.27 16.61 -15.49
C GLU A 138 9.49 16.78 -16.41
N ASN A 139 9.51 17.81 -17.28
CA ASN A 139 10.62 18.08 -18.19
C ASN A 139 11.37 19.39 -17.90
N ASN A 140 11.11 20.00 -16.74
CA ASN A 140 11.74 21.28 -16.32
C ASN A 140 11.65 22.40 -17.38
N LEU A 141 10.50 22.54 -18.05
CA LEU A 141 10.30 23.50 -19.13
C LEU A 141 9.74 24.84 -18.62
N GLN A 142 10.39 25.42 -17.62
CA GLN A 142 10.01 26.74 -17.09
C GLN A 142 10.67 27.88 -17.90
N SER A 143 10.03 29.04 -17.91
CA SER A 143 10.64 30.25 -18.51
C SER A 143 12.00 30.55 -17.88
N GLY A 144 13.00 30.89 -18.70
CA GLY A 144 14.38 31.16 -18.29
C GLY A 144 15.30 29.94 -18.34
N VAL A 145 14.79 28.73 -18.61
CA VAL A 145 15.63 27.54 -18.77
C VAL A 145 16.39 27.62 -20.10
N LYS A 146 17.68 27.25 -20.08
CA LYS A 146 18.50 27.16 -21.29
C LYS A 146 18.03 26.03 -22.20
N VAL A 147 17.70 26.36 -23.46
CA VAL A 147 17.20 25.40 -24.43
C VAL A 147 18.36 24.77 -25.18
N THR A 148 18.58 23.48 -24.94
CA THR A 148 19.60 22.68 -25.62
C THR A 148 18.95 21.64 -26.52
N GLU A 149 19.67 21.17 -27.54
CA GLU A 149 19.24 20.03 -28.36
C GLU A 149 18.97 18.78 -27.48
N ASN A 150 19.76 18.58 -26.42
CA ASN A 150 19.56 17.51 -25.47
C ASN A 150 18.23 17.67 -24.71
N LEU A 151 17.85 18.87 -24.27
CA LEU A 151 16.56 19.12 -23.62
C LEU A 151 15.42 18.80 -24.58
N ILE A 152 15.52 19.23 -25.84
CA ILE A 152 14.51 18.96 -26.89
C ILE A 152 14.38 17.45 -27.13
N ALA A 153 15.52 16.75 -27.30
CA ALA A 153 15.55 15.31 -27.55
C ALA A 153 14.98 14.51 -26.35
N ASN A 154 15.40 14.86 -25.13
CA ASN A 154 14.92 14.22 -23.92
C ASN A 154 13.43 14.43 -23.72
N THR A 155 12.94 15.65 -23.93
CA THR A 155 11.49 15.97 -23.86
C THR A 155 10.71 15.18 -24.91
N ARG A 156 11.21 15.11 -26.14
CA ARG A 156 10.57 14.33 -27.22
C ARG A 156 10.53 12.84 -26.86
N ASN A 157 11.64 12.27 -26.43
CA ASN A 157 11.71 10.86 -26.03
C ASN A 157 10.83 10.54 -24.84
N TYR A 158 10.86 11.39 -23.81
CA TYR A 158 9.98 11.27 -22.65
C TYR A 158 8.50 11.24 -23.04
N LEU A 159 8.05 12.21 -23.84
CA LEU A 159 6.67 12.29 -24.29
C LEU A 159 6.29 11.11 -25.19
N SER A 160 7.17 10.70 -26.10
CA SER A 160 6.97 9.52 -26.95
C SER A 160 6.75 8.27 -26.09
N ASN A 161 7.66 7.99 -25.19
CA ASN A 161 7.56 6.85 -24.27
C ASN A 161 6.31 6.93 -23.39
N LYS A 162 5.99 8.11 -22.85
CA LYS A 162 4.78 8.34 -22.03
C LYS A 162 3.49 7.99 -22.79
N TYR A 163 3.40 8.31 -24.08
CA TYR A 163 2.23 8.00 -24.90
C TYR A 163 2.23 6.56 -25.39
N GLN A 164 3.38 5.99 -25.72
CA GLN A 164 3.51 4.57 -26.05
C GLN A 164 3.08 3.68 -24.89
N LYS A 165 3.51 3.98 -23.65
CA LYS A 165 3.03 3.31 -22.41
C LYS A 165 1.53 3.43 -22.19
N LYS A 166 0.87 4.42 -22.80
CA LYS A 166 -0.59 4.55 -22.78
C LYS A 166 -1.30 3.85 -23.96
N GLY A 167 -0.53 3.20 -24.83
CA GLY A 167 -1.02 2.46 -26.00
C GLY A 167 -1.19 3.29 -27.28
N PHE A 168 -0.62 4.50 -27.33
CA PHE A 168 -0.56 5.34 -28.53
C PHE A 168 0.78 5.11 -29.25
N LEU A 169 0.89 4.00 -29.94
CA LEU A 169 2.15 3.57 -30.56
C LEU A 169 2.65 4.54 -31.63
N ASN A 170 1.72 5.16 -32.37
CA ASN A 170 1.98 6.08 -33.47
C ASN A 170 1.96 7.55 -33.03
N ALA A 171 2.14 7.85 -31.75
CA ALA A 171 2.18 9.23 -31.28
C ALA A 171 3.36 9.99 -31.89
N LYS A 172 3.05 11.13 -32.51
CA LYS A 172 4.06 12.02 -33.11
C LYS A 172 4.23 13.24 -32.22
N ILE A 173 5.47 13.48 -31.79
CA ILE A 173 5.84 14.62 -30.97
C ILE A 173 6.73 15.53 -31.81
N ASN A 174 6.22 16.70 -32.16
CA ASN A 174 6.97 17.72 -32.88
C ASN A 174 7.28 18.86 -31.94
N ILE A 175 8.58 19.19 -31.78
CA ILE A 175 9.06 20.27 -30.95
C ILE A 175 9.81 21.23 -31.88
N VAL A 176 9.35 22.45 -31.95
CA VAL A 176 9.91 23.52 -32.78
C VAL A 176 10.23 24.71 -31.88
N THR A 177 11.42 25.28 -32.07
CA THR A 177 11.83 26.50 -31.42
C THR A 177 11.86 27.64 -32.43
N SER A 178 11.43 28.82 -32.05
CA SER A 178 11.52 30.05 -32.84
C SER A 178 12.23 31.12 -32.06
N GLU A 179 13.22 31.72 -32.68
CA GLU A 179 14.00 32.81 -32.08
C GLU A 179 13.12 34.08 -31.92
N VAL A 180 13.33 34.74 -30.81
CA VAL A 180 12.73 36.04 -30.50
C VAL A 180 13.85 37.04 -30.28
N ILE A 181 13.96 38.01 -31.18
CA ILE A 181 14.90 39.08 -31.03
C ILE A 181 14.29 40.08 -30.04
N ASP A 182 14.82 40.13 -28.84
CA ASP A 182 14.41 41.09 -27.82
C ASP A 182 15.28 42.35 -27.92
N SER A 183 14.69 43.52 -27.61
CA SER A 183 15.36 44.79 -27.60
C SER A 183 16.57 44.87 -26.63
N VAL A 184 16.74 43.85 -25.75
CA VAL A 184 17.79 43.76 -24.72
C VAL A 184 18.94 42.84 -25.12
N LYS A 185 19.06 42.47 -26.41
CA LYS A 185 20.11 41.55 -26.92
C LYS A 185 20.20 40.17 -26.22
N LYS A 186 19.13 39.67 -25.59
CA LYS A 186 19.09 38.31 -25.05
C LYS A 186 18.61 37.33 -26.12
N GLU A 187 19.38 36.30 -26.37
CA GLU A 187 18.91 35.15 -27.19
C GLU A 187 17.82 34.42 -26.42
N ARG A 188 16.57 34.55 -26.90
CA ARG A 188 15.40 33.90 -26.36
C ARG A 188 14.68 33.14 -27.43
N VAL A 189 14.06 32.04 -27.06
CA VAL A 189 13.27 31.19 -27.96
C VAL A 189 11.89 30.92 -27.37
N ASN A 190 10.90 30.93 -28.23
CA ASN A 190 9.62 30.31 -27.94
C ASN A 190 9.64 28.86 -28.37
N MET A 191 9.09 27.99 -27.56
CA MET A 191 9.02 26.56 -27.85
C MET A 191 7.58 26.12 -28.08
N LEU A 192 7.32 25.51 -29.21
CA LEU A 192 6.03 24.90 -29.53
C LEU A 192 6.16 23.36 -29.48
N ILE A 193 5.43 22.72 -28.58
CA ILE A 193 5.31 21.27 -28.50
C ILE A 193 3.95 20.87 -29.07
N LYS A 194 3.95 20.22 -30.23
CA LYS A 194 2.75 19.69 -30.86
C LYS A 194 2.69 18.19 -30.65
N ILE A 195 1.67 17.74 -29.93
CA ILE A 195 1.47 16.33 -29.59
C ILE A 195 0.28 15.82 -30.40
N ASP A 196 0.58 14.98 -31.40
CA ASP A 196 -0.43 14.19 -32.11
C ASP A 196 -0.39 12.77 -31.56
N LYS A 197 -1.39 12.44 -30.78
CA LYS A 197 -1.44 11.11 -30.11
C LYS A 197 -1.81 10.00 -31.09
N GLY A 198 -2.49 10.33 -32.18
CA GLY A 198 -3.14 9.32 -33.00
C GLY A 198 -4.18 8.50 -32.22
N GLU A 199 -4.54 7.36 -32.78
CA GLU A 199 -5.42 6.39 -32.15
C GLU A 199 -4.63 5.35 -31.33
N LYS A 200 -5.31 4.72 -30.34
CA LYS A 200 -4.71 3.61 -29.61
C LYS A 200 -4.68 2.37 -30.48
N VAL A 201 -3.49 1.80 -30.62
CA VAL A 201 -3.29 0.53 -31.30
C VAL A 201 -3.82 -0.60 -30.43
N LYS A 202 -4.74 -1.42 -30.97
CA LYS A 202 -5.37 -2.55 -30.28
C LYS A 202 -4.83 -3.86 -30.86
N ILE A 203 -4.76 -4.88 -30.03
CA ILE A 203 -4.37 -6.23 -30.41
C ILE A 203 -5.60 -6.96 -30.93
N LYS A 204 -5.62 -7.30 -32.21
CA LYS A 204 -6.67 -8.06 -32.86
C LYS A 204 -6.60 -9.53 -32.49
N ASP A 205 -5.44 -10.13 -32.68
CA ASP A 205 -5.18 -11.53 -32.41
C ASP A 205 -3.76 -11.76 -31.84
N ILE A 206 -3.61 -12.87 -31.10
CA ILE A 206 -2.32 -13.39 -30.63
C ILE A 206 -2.28 -14.86 -31.01
N SER A 207 -1.43 -15.19 -31.98
CA SER A 207 -1.21 -16.57 -32.45
C SER A 207 0.13 -17.11 -31.98
N PHE A 208 0.14 -18.42 -31.75
CA PHE A 208 1.35 -19.17 -31.42
C PHE A 208 1.59 -20.19 -32.50
N ILE A 209 2.85 -20.38 -32.87
CA ILE A 209 3.33 -21.35 -33.85
C ILE A 209 4.34 -22.23 -33.16
N GLY A 210 4.33 -23.55 -33.43
CA GLY A 210 5.22 -24.53 -32.78
C GLY A 210 4.71 -25.03 -31.44
N ASN A 211 3.52 -24.59 -30.98
CA ASN A 211 2.90 -25.00 -29.71
C ASN A 211 2.03 -26.27 -29.87
N GLU A 212 2.64 -27.42 -30.07
CA GLU A 212 1.95 -28.69 -30.27
C GLU A 212 1.42 -29.31 -28.96
N LYS A 213 2.23 -29.28 -27.89
CA LYS A 213 1.93 -29.86 -26.57
C LYS A 213 0.99 -28.99 -25.75
N ILE A 214 1.14 -27.67 -25.82
CA ILE A 214 0.33 -26.72 -25.05
C ILE A 214 -0.55 -25.85 -25.95
N LYS A 215 -1.87 -25.97 -25.76
CA LYS A 215 -2.84 -25.20 -26.58
C LYS A 215 -2.62 -23.69 -26.44
N GLY A 216 -2.60 -22.94 -27.55
CA GLY A 216 -2.42 -21.49 -27.60
C GLY A 216 -3.36 -20.67 -26.68
N LYS A 217 -4.58 -21.20 -26.41
CA LYS A 217 -5.51 -20.59 -25.42
C LYS A 217 -4.89 -20.52 -24.01
N LYS A 218 -4.11 -21.54 -23.59
CA LYS A 218 -3.42 -21.56 -22.29
C LYS A 218 -2.27 -20.55 -22.28
N LEU A 219 -1.51 -20.45 -23.37
CA LEU A 219 -0.42 -19.50 -23.53
C LEU A 219 -0.94 -18.04 -23.52
N ARG A 220 -2.02 -17.75 -24.27
CA ARG A 220 -2.71 -16.45 -24.19
C ARG A 220 -3.21 -16.11 -22.77
N LYS A 221 -3.59 -17.11 -21.98
CA LYS A 221 -3.97 -16.92 -20.56
C LYS A 221 -2.76 -16.57 -19.69
N ALA A 222 -1.59 -17.15 -19.98
CA ALA A 222 -0.34 -16.85 -19.28
C ALA A 222 0.11 -15.40 -19.50
N MET A 223 -0.10 -14.85 -20.69
CA MET A 223 0.12 -13.42 -20.97
C MET A 223 -0.88 -12.57 -20.17
N LYS A 224 -0.45 -11.97 -19.05
CA LYS A 224 -1.36 -11.28 -18.10
C LYS A 224 -1.74 -9.87 -18.56
N ASN A 225 -0.81 -9.16 -19.18
CA ASN A 225 -0.92 -7.74 -19.52
C ASN A 225 -1.38 -7.55 -20.99
N THR A 226 -0.87 -8.37 -21.89
CA THR A 226 -1.15 -8.33 -23.33
C THR A 226 -2.34 -9.21 -23.66
N LYS A 227 -3.44 -8.60 -24.09
CA LYS A 227 -4.71 -9.31 -24.38
C LYS A 227 -5.27 -8.95 -25.75
N GLN A 228 -5.71 -9.93 -26.50
CA GLN A 228 -6.44 -9.70 -27.74
C GLN A 228 -7.86 -9.14 -27.49
N LYS A 229 -8.41 -8.44 -28.46
CA LYS A 229 -9.76 -7.88 -28.44
C LYS A 229 -10.79 -9.00 -28.17
N ASN A 230 -11.67 -8.78 -27.19
CA ASN A 230 -12.74 -9.71 -26.88
C ASN A 230 -13.99 -8.88 -26.50
N PRO A 231 -15.15 -9.08 -27.17
CA PRO A 231 -16.36 -8.31 -26.92
C PRO A 231 -16.91 -8.45 -25.49
N ILE A 232 -16.66 -9.57 -24.83
CA ILE A 232 -17.16 -9.85 -23.47
C ILE A 232 -16.33 -9.14 -22.40
N ARG A 233 -15.11 -8.65 -22.71
CA ARG A 233 -14.20 -8.01 -21.75
C ARG A 233 -14.35 -6.49 -21.73
N ILE A 234 -15.38 -5.99 -21.10
CA ILE A 234 -15.69 -4.55 -21.03
C ILE A 234 -14.62 -3.75 -20.27
N LEU A 235 -13.97 -4.35 -19.26
CA LEU A 235 -13.06 -3.65 -18.35
C LEU A 235 -11.56 -3.78 -18.70
N LYS A 236 -11.13 -4.79 -19.47
CA LYS A 236 -9.73 -4.97 -19.88
C LYS A 236 -9.53 -4.53 -21.34
N ARG A 237 -8.82 -3.42 -21.49
CA ARG A 237 -8.52 -2.83 -22.82
C ARG A 237 -7.42 -3.64 -23.50
N SER A 238 -7.65 -4.06 -24.76
CA SER A 238 -6.69 -4.77 -25.61
C SER A 238 -5.71 -3.82 -26.28
N LYS A 239 -5.01 -2.99 -25.52
CA LYS A 239 -3.98 -2.07 -26.04
C LYS A 239 -2.63 -2.80 -26.09
N TYR A 240 -1.81 -2.45 -27.07
CA TYR A 240 -0.42 -2.89 -27.13
C TYR A 240 0.48 -1.95 -26.33
N ILE A 241 1.29 -2.51 -25.46
CA ILE A 241 2.38 -1.84 -24.73
C ILE A 241 3.59 -2.75 -24.83
N GLU A 242 4.69 -2.28 -25.38
CA GLU A 242 5.87 -3.10 -25.68
C GLU A 242 6.50 -3.72 -24.41
N GLU A 243 6.62 -2.96 -23.32
CA GLU A 243 7.17 -3.46 -22.05
C GLU A 243 6.30 -4.58 -21.45
N ASP A 244 4.96 -4.39 -21.48
CA ASP A 244 3.99 -5.40 -21.06
C ASP A 244 4.11 -6.67 -21.92
N TYR A 245 4.29 -6.50 -23.21
CA TYR A 245 4.44 -7.61 -24.17
C TYR A 245 5.71 -8.40 -23.94
N LYS A 246 6.86 -7.74 -23.78
CA LYS A 246 8.14 -8.40 -23.43
C LYS A 246 8.05 -9.19 -22.13
N THR A 247 7.40 -8.61 -21.11
CA THR A 247 7.14 -9.30 -19.83
C THR A 247 6.25 -10.51 -20.02
N ASP A 248 5.24 -10.41 -20.88
CA ASP A 248 4.32 -11.52 -21.14
C ASP A 248 4.97 -12.64 -21.97
N LEU A 249 5.95 -12.35 -22.85
CA LEU A 249 6.75 -13.39 -23.51
C LEU A 249 7.55 -14.21 -22.49
N VAL A 250 8.16 -13.57 -21.49
CA VAL A 250 8.80 -14.28 -20.37
C VAL A 250 7.78 -15.13 -19.61
N SER A 251 6.56 -14.61 -19.38
CA SER A 251 5.49 -15.35 -18.72
C SER A 251 5.02 -16.57 -19.51
N VAL A 252 5.11 -16.53 -20.84
CA VAL A 252 4.84 -17.71 -21.71
C VAL A 252 5.91 -18.79 -21.50
N VAL A 253 7.19 -18.43 -21.49
CA VAL A 253 8.30 -19.36 -21.22
C VAL A 253 8.18 -19.94 -19.80
N ASP A 254 7.92 -19.08 -18.81
CA ASP A 254 7.70 -19.53 -17.41
C ASP A 254 6.51 -20.50 -17.31
N TYR A 255 5.43 -20.29 -18.10
CA TYR A 255 4.31 -21.20 -18.13
C TYR A 255 4.70 -22.61 -18.65
N TYR A 256 5.57 -22.67 -19.67
CA TYR A 256 6.11 -23.92 -20.16
C TYR A 256 7.01 -24.59 -19.11
N LYS A 257 7.94 -23.85 -18.51
CA LYS A 257 8.82 -24.34 -17.44
C LYS A 257 8.02 -24.82 -16.22
N ALA A 258 6.90 -24.18 -15.89
CA ALA A 258 5.99 -24.66 -14.84
C ALA A 258 5.21 -25.92 -15.21
N LYS A 259 5.31 -26.39 -16.45
CA LYS A 259 4.66 -27.63 -16.94
C LYS A 259 5.66 -28.75 -17.29
N GLY A 260 6.92 -28.53 -17.01
CA GLY A 260 7.98 -29.51 -17.22
C GLY A 260 8.82 -29.28 -18.47
N TYR A 261 8.51 -28.31 -19.28
CA TYR A 261 9.25 -28.04 -20.52
C TYR A 261 10.40 -27.09 -20.24
N ARG A 262 11.53 -27.64 -19.78
CA ARG A 262 12.72 -26.89 -19.35
C ARG A 262 13.30 -26.03 -20.47
N ASP A 263 13.40 -26.61 -21.67
CA ASP A 263 14.09 -26.03 -22.82
C ASP A 263 13.18 -25.12 -23.66
N ALA A 264 11.94 -24.92 -23.20
CA ALA A 264 10.99 -24.09 -23.92
C ALA A 264 11.49 -22.65 -24.06
N ARG A 265 11.40 -22.14 -25.28
CA ARG A 265 11.83 -20.78 -25.63
C ARG A 265 10.94 -20.15 -26.68
N VAL A 266 10.89 -18.82 -26.66
CA VAL A 266 10.38 -18.05 -27.79
C VAL A 266 11.52 -17.87 -28.78
N VAL A 267 11.36 -18.43 -29.97
CA VAL A 267 12.39 -18.39 -31.04
C VAL A 267 12.37 -17.03 -31.72
N SER A 268 11.18 -16.56 -32.05
CA SER A 268 10.96 -15.25 -32.68
C SER A 268 9.54 -14.77 -32.44
N ASP A 269 9.34 -13.49 -32.55
CA ASP A 269 8.02 -12.89 -32.57
C ASP A 269 7.92 -11.85 -33.70
N SER A 270 6.72 -11.62 -34.18
CA SER A 270 6.46 -10.61 -35.18
C SER A 270 5.16 -9.86 -34.92
N ILE A 271 5.19 -8.57 -35.23
CA ILE A 271 4.07 -7.66 -35.09
C ILE A 271 3.58 -7.30 -36.49
N ILE A 272 2.37 -7.73 -36.84
CA ILE A 272 1.74 -7.42 -38.12
C ILE A 272 0.79 -6.25 -37.90
N TYR A 273 1.01 -5.14 -38.60
CA TYR A 273 0.15 -3.98 -38.59
C TYR A 273 -1.00 -4.19 -39.59
N ASN A 274 -2.23 -4.11 -39.08
CA ASN A 274 -3.43 -4.24 -39.89
C ASN A 274 -3.95 -2.85 -40.32
N ASN A 275 -4.73 -2.78 -41.40
CA ASN A 275 -5.27 -1.52 -41.96
C ASN A 275 -6.29 -0.82 -41.02
N ASP A 276 -6.75 -1.47 -39.95
CA ASP A 276 -7.80 -1.00 -39.04
C ASP A 276 -7.25 -0.48 -37.68
N ASN A 277 -6.03 0.07 -37.67
CA ASN A 277 -5.33 0.49 -36.45
C ASN A 277 -5.23 -0.63 -35.40
N THR A 278 -5.21 -1.87 -35.84
CA THR A 278 -4.93 -3.03 -34.96
C THR A 278 -3.63 -3.70 -35.34
N ILE A 279 -3.12 -4.51 -34.44
CA ILE A 279 -1.97 -5.39 -34.68
C ILE A 279 -2.34 -6.84 -34.41
N SER A 280 -1.70 -7.74 -35.11
CA SER A 280 -1.68 -9.16 -34.83
C SER A 280 -0.26 -9.56 -34.38
N LEU A 281 -0.20 -10.37 -33.32
CA LEU A 281 1.05 -10.83 -32.74
C LEU A 281 1.24 -12.31 -33.07
N ASN A 282 2.32 -12.66 -33.78
CA ASN A 282 2.68 -14.04 -34.05
C ASN A 282 3.93 -14.39 -33.23
N ILE A 283 3.84 -15.44 -32.43
CA ILE A 283 4.88 -15.85 -31.52
C ILE A 283 5.29 -17.28 -31.86
N ASN A 284 6.51 -17.47 -32.30
CA ASN A 284 7.09 -18.79 -32.59
C ASN A 284 7.72 -19.33 -31.31
N VAL A 285 7.26 -20.50 -30.88
CA VAL A 285 7.76 -21.18 -29.70
C VAL A 285 8.35 -22.54 -30.06
N GLU A 286 9.38 -22.90 -29.36
CA GLU A 286 9.94 -24.26 -29.34
C GLU A 286 9.71 -24.81 -27.95
N GLU A 287 8.96 -25.92 -27.86
CA GLU A 287 8.49 -26.44 -26.57
C GLU A 287 9.52 -27.31 -25.85
N GLY A 288 10.36 -28.02 -26.63
CA GLY A 288 11.28 -29.03 -26.08
C GLY A 288 10.57 -30.27 -25.53
N GLU A 289 11.32 -31.06 -24.78
CA GLU A 289 10.82 -32.26 -24.13
C GLU A 289 10.36 -31.96 -22.68
N LYS A 290 9.57 -32.87 -22.13
CA LYS A 290 9.08 -32.75 -20.75
C LYS A 290 10.02 -33.49 -19.81
N TYR A 291 10.51 -32.77 -18.78
CA TYR A 291 11.43 -33.27 -17.77
C TYR A 291 10.77 -33.53 -16.42
N THR A 292 11.41 -34.39 -15.63
CA THR A 292 11.12 -34.64 -14.22
C THR A 292 12.37 -34.36 -13.38
N PHE A 293 12.17 -34.05 -12.10
CA PHE A 293 13.28 -33.98 -11.16
C PHE A 293 13.80 -35.38 -10.83
N GLY A 294 15.11 -35.55 -10.91
CA GLY A 294 15.84 -36.68 -10.43
C GLY A 294 16.27 -36.51 -8.98
N LYS A 295 17.53 -36.86 -8.69
CA LYS A 295 18.14 -36.67 -7.38
C LYS A 295 18.32 -35.18 -7.09
N ILE A 296 18.07 -34.77 -5.84
CA ILE A 296 18.28 -33.41 -5.36
C ILE A 296 19.17 -33.48 -4.14
N ASP A 297 20.41 -33.05 -4.29
CA ASP A 297 21.41 -33.01 -3.22
C ASP A 297 21.66 -31.57 -2.75
N PHE A 298 21.93 -31.42 -1.46
CA PHE A 298 22.36 -30.16 -0.89
C PHE A 298 23.86 -30.22 -0.61
N VAL A 299 24.58 -29.18 -1.01
CA VAL A 299 26.05 -29.11 -0.88
C VAL A 299 26.44 -27.80 -0.22
N GLY A 300 27.27 -27.89 0.85
CA GLY A 300 27.77 -26.72 1.58
C GLY A 300 26.86 -26.22 2.71
N ASN A 301 25.81 -26.94 3.06
CA ASN A 301 24.89 -26.65 4.15
C ASN A 301 25.43 -27.26 5.47
N THR A 302 26.05 -26.44 6.28
CA THR A 302 26.53 -26.86 7.61
C THR A 302 25.59 -26.48 8.73
N VAL A 303 24.76 -25.46 8.53
CA VAL A 303 23.81 -24.90 9.50
C VAL A 303 22.51 -25.69 9.56
N TYR A 304 22.02 -26.11 8.42
CA TYR A 304 20.77 -26.85 8.31
C TYR A 304 20.97 -28.23 7.71
N SER A 305 20.23 -29.22 8.23
CA SER A 305 20.24 -30.55 7.66
C SER A 305 19.51 -30.64 6.32
N ASP A 306 19.89 -31.59 5.48
CA ASP A 306 19.23 -31.87 4.19
C ASP A 306 17.73 -32.11 4.35
N SER A 307 17.34 -32.82 5.42
CA SER A 307 15.93 -33.10 5.72
C SER A 307 15.14 -31.81 5.98
N TYR A 308 15.73 -30.85 6.69
CA TYR A 308 15.09 -29.55 6.94
C TYR A 308 14.99 -28.74 5.63
N LEU A 309 16.06 -28.63 4.87
CA LEU A 309 16.07 -27.91 3.60
C LEU A 309 15.09 -28.54 2.59
N SER A 310 15.04 -29.86 2.52
CA SER A 310 14.06 -30.58 1.69
C SER A 310 12.62 -30.28 2.10
N SER A 311 12.35 -30.12 3.40
CA SER A 311 11.01 -29.78 3.92
C SER A 311 10.55 -28.37 3.48
N ILE A 312 11.50 -27.46 3.25
CA ILE A 312 11.24 -26.11 2.72
C ILE A 312 11.11 -26.17 1.20
N LEU A 313 12.02 -26.86 0.52
CA LEU A 313 12.05 -26.98 -0.95
C LEU A 313 10.77 -27.62 -1.48
N LYS A 314 10.27 -28.68 -0.80
CA LYS A 314 9.03 -29.39 -1.14
C LYS A 314 9.00 -29.97 -2.55
N ILE A 315 10.11 -30.18 -3.18
CA ILE A 315 10.29 -30.84 -4.48
C ILE A 315 10.90 -32.21 -4.23
N LYS A 316 10.37 -33.24 -4.87
CA LYS A 316 10.80 -34.63 -4.70
C LYS A 316 11.29 -35.24 -6.00
N PRO A 317 12.19 -36.21 -5.96
CA PRO A 317 12.50 -37.03 -7.12
C PRO A 317 11.22 -37.63 -7.74
N GLY A 318 11.11 -37.56 -9.08
CA GLY A 318 9.94 -38.00 -9.84
C GLY A 318 8.88 -36.92 -10.06
N ASP A 319 8.93 -35.79 -9.35
CA ASP A 319 8.03 -34.67 -9.62
C ASP A 319 8.29 -34.10 -11.01
N THR A 320 7.24 -33.63 -11.68
CA THR A 320 7.42 -32.90 -12.94
C THR A 320 8.29 -31.67 -12.71
N TYR A 321 9.33 -31.50 -13.54
CA TYR A 321 10.19 -30.33 -13.47
C TYR A 321 9.36 -29.04 -13.50
N ASN A 322 9.62 -28.17 -12.56
CA ASN A 322 8.99 -26.86 -12.46
C ASN A 322 10.02 -25.81 -12.05
N GLY A 323 10.70 -25.24 -13.05
CA GLY A 323 11.75 -24.25 -12.81
C GLY A 323 11.26 -22.95 -12.20
N VAL A 324 9.96 -22.65 -12.28
CA VAL A 324 9.36 -21.48 -11.61
C VAL A 324 9.21 -21.77 -10.12
N GLU A 325 8.66 -22.93 -9.76
CA GLU A 325 8.51 -23.33 -8.36
C GLU A 325 9.87 -23.50 -7.70
N LEU A 326 10.85 -24.14 -8.37
CA LEU A 326 12.21 -24.24 -7.86
C LEU A 326 12.78 -22.87 -7.48
N ARG A 327 12.66 -21.89 -8.37
CA ARG A 327 13.11 -20.52 -8.12
C ARG A 327 12.35 -19.87 -6.94
N GLU A 328 11.02 -20.02 -6.88
CA GLU A 328 10.21 -19.51 -5.78
C GLU A 328 10.53 -20.21 -4.43
N ARG A 329 10.90 -21.50 -4.44
CA ARG A 329 11.31 -22.23 -3.23
C ARG A 329 12.71 -21.88 -2.76
N ILE A 330 13.58 -21.45 -3.68
CA ILE A 330 14.92 -20.95 -3.32
C ILE A 330 14.84 -19.51 -2.82
N ALA A 331 14.16 -18.63 -3.57
CA ALA A 331 13.94 -17.23 -3.20
C ALA A 331 12.72 -16.69 -3.94
N ASP A 332 11.63 -16.41 -3.26
CA ASP A 332 10.44 -15.82 -3.87
C ASP A 332 10.55 -14.29 -3.91
N PRO A 333 10.76 -13.68 -5.09
CA PRO A 333 10.90 -12.23 -5.19
C PRO A 333 9.59 -11.47 -4.95
N ASN A 334 8.44 -12.16 -5.04
CA ASN A 334 7.12 -11.55 -4.90
C ASN A 334 6.58 -11.62 -3.47
N ASN A 335 7.15 -12.46 -2.62
CA ASN A 335 6.73 -12.64 -1.24
C ASN A 335 7.92 -12.55 -0.30
N PRO A 336 8.19 -11.38 0.30
CA PRO A 336 9.31 -11.20 1.22
C PRO A 336 9.30 -12.11 2.45
N ASP A 337 8.11 -12.62 2.84
CA ASP A 337 7.93 -13.55 3.95
C ASP A 337 7.75 -15.00 3.51
N ALA A 338 8.10 -15.32 2.27
CA ALA A 338 8.00 -16.68 1.77
C ALA A 338 8.80 -17.65 2.65
N ASN A 339 8.25 -18.84 2.84
CA ASN A 339 8.99 -19.96 3.42
C ASN A 339 9.86 -20.59 2.34
N ASP A 340 10.98 -19.94 2.03
CA ASP A 340 11.96 -20.33 1.04
C ASP A 340 13.34 -20.52 1.68
N LEU A 341 14.26 -21.13 0.93
CA LEU A 341 15.60 -21.45 1.43
C LEU A 341 16.39 -20.19 1.80
N THR A 342 16.33 -19.15 0.98
CA THR A 342 17.05 -17.88 1.22
C THR A 342 16.55 -17.20 2.49
N ASN A 343 15.23 -17.14 2.69
CA ASN A 343 14.66 -16.55 3.90
C ASN A 343 14.99 -17.38 5.16
N ALA A 344 15.07 -18.72 5.05
CA ALA A 344 15.48 -19.57 6.16
C ALA A 344 16.88 -19.17 6.67
N TYR A 345 17.84 -18.98 5.77
CA TYR A 345 19.19 -18.52 6.12
C TYR A 345 19.21 -17.06 6.59
N GLN A 346 18.57 -16.16 5.86
CA GLN A 346 18.58 -14.71 6.14
C GLN A 346 17.87 -14.35 7.44
N ASN A 347 16.91 -15.13 7.88
CA ASN A 347 16.23 -14.88 9.17
C ASN A 347 17.06 -15.30 10.38
N PHE A 348 18.09 -16.14 10.18
CA PHE A 348 18.99 -16.62 11.22
C PHE A 348 20.43 -16.09 11.08
N GLY A 349 20.58 -14.92 10.49
CA GLY A 349 21.85 -14.20 10.47
C GLY A 349 22.67 -14.34 9.20
N TYR A 350 22.38 -15.27 8.33
CA TYR A 350 23.23 -15.57 7.18
C TYR A 350 22.84 -14.67 5.98
N MET A 351 23.04 -13.37 6.16
CA MET A 351 22.74 -12.38 5.10
C MET A 351 23.55 -12.60 3.82
N PHE A 352 24.79 -13.04 3.97
CA PHE A 352 25.72 -13.23 2.86
C PHE A 352 25.61 -14.61 2.21
N SER A 353 24.65 -15.42 2.64
CA SER A 353 24.42 -16.73 2.03
C SER A 353 23.99 -16.61 0.56
N THR A 354 24.52 -17.49 -0.25
CA THR A 354 24.11 -17.66 -1.65
C THR A 354 23.67 -19.08 -1.89
N ILE A 355 22.56 -19.24 -2.60
CA ILE A 355 21.96 -20.54 -2.88
C ILE A 355 21.75 -20.66 -4.39
N ASN A 356 22.48 -21.57 -5.01
CA ASN A 356 22.51 -21.73 -6.46
C ASN A 356 22.06 -23.15 -6.82
N PRO A 357 20.93 -23.34 -7.50
CA PRO A 357 20.57 -24.62 -8.06
C PRO A 357 21.41 -24.89 -9.31
N VAL A 358 22.06 -26.03 -9.34
CA VAL A 358 22.90 -26.47 -10.46
C VAL A 358 22.35 -27.79 -10.99
N GLU A 359 22.08 -27.86 -12.26
CA GLU A 359 21.73 -29.10 -12.95
C GLU A 359 23.02 -29.89 -13.20
N VAL A 360 23.11 -31.10 -12.59
CA VAL A 360 24.31 -31.93 -12.67
C VAL A 360 24.22 -32.87 -13.87
N SER A 361 23.04 -33.45 -14.11
CA SER A 361 22.76 -34.28 -15.27
C SER A 361 21.35 -34.02 -15.80
N ALA A 362 21.15 -34.32 -17.08
CA ALA A 362 19.84 -34.20 -17.74
C ALA A 362 19.67 -35.37 -18.74
N GLU A 363 19.80 -36.61 -18.26
CA GLU A 363 19.72 -37.83 -19.06
C GLU A 363 18.32 -38.42 -19.00
N GLY A 364 17.83 -38.91 -20.14
CA GLY A 364 16.51 -39.59 -20.23
C GLY A 364 15.34 -38.73 -19.75
N ASN A 365 15.42 -37.41 -19.93
CA ASN A 365 14.42 -36.42 -19.45
C ASN A 365 14.28 -36.35 -17.91
N VAL A 366 15.28 -36.81 -17.17
CA VAL A 366 15.40 -36.67 -15.72
C VAL A 366 16.54 -35.70 -15.40
N ILE A 367 16.28 -34.73 -14.55
CA ILE A 367 17.25 -33.70 -14.18
C ILE A 367 17.68 -33.93 -12.74
N ASP A 368 18.93 -34.26 -12.54
CA ASP A 368 19.55 -34.29 -11.22
C ASP A 368 20.07 -32.91 -10.86
N MET A 369 19.84 -32.51 -9.63
CA MET A 369 20.11 -31.16 -9.14
C MET A 369 21.05 -31.17 -7.93
N GLU A 370 21.98 -30.26 -7.89
CA GLU A 370 22.69 -29.87 -6.68
C GLU A 370 22.27 -28.46 -6.25
N ILE A 371 21.77 -28.33 -5.04
CA ILE A 371 21.53 -27.02 -4.43
C ILE A 371 22.80 -26.63 -3.68
N ARG A 372 23.65 -25.84 -4.36
CA ARG A 372 24.93 -25.38 -3.83
C ARG A 372 24.74 -24.17 -2.95
N ILE A 373 25.10 -24.30 -1.67
CA ILE A 373 24.91 -23.30 -0.63
C ILE A 373 26.28 -22.82 -0.15
N SER A 374 26.49 -21.52 -0.22
CA SER A 374 27.59 -20.86 0.47
C SER A 374 26.99 -20.02 1.60
N GLU A 375 27.16 -20.49 2.84
CA GLU A 375 26.46 -19.89 3.98
C GLU A 375 27.04 -18.54 4.40
N GLY A 376 28.38 -18.40 4.28
CA GLY A 376 29.09 -17.23 4.77
C GLY A 376 29.12 -17.13 6.29
N LYS A 377 29.57 -16.00 6.82
CA LYS A 377 29.56 -15.71 8.26
C LYS A 377 28.21 -15.15 8.70
N PRO A 378 27.77 -15.43 9.94
CA PRO A 378 26.63 -14.71 10.53
C PRO A 378 26.89 -13.21 10.56
N ALA A 379 25.89 -12.44 10.16
CA ALA A 379 25.92 -11.00 10.13
C ALA A 379 25.19 -10.37 11.33
N TYR A 380 25.69 -9.24 11.80
CA TYR A 380 25.13 -8.48 12.92
C TYR A 380 24.87 -7.04 12.50
N PHE A 381 23.78 -6.46 13.00
CA PHE A 381 23.52 -5.04 12.84
C PHE A 381 24.55 -4.24 13.63
N ASN A 382 25.34 -3.43 12.95
CA ASN A 382 26.29 -2.52 13.58
C ASN A 382 25.60 -1.19 13.93
N ASN A 383 25.10 -0.46 12.93
CA ASN A 383 24.31 0.75 13.15
C ASN A 383 22.90 0.61 12.59
N VAL A 384 21.94 1.25 13.26
CA VAL A 384 20.56 1.36 12.78
C VAL A 384 20.16 2.82 12.88
N THR A 385 19.90 3.43 11.72
CA THR A 385 19.56 4.86 11.59
C THR A 385 18.25 5.06 10.86
N VAL A 386 17.67 6.23 11.03
CA VAL A 386 16.45 6.68 10.31
C VAL A 386 16.72 8.04 9.69
N VAL A 387 16.21 8.25 8.49
CA VAL A 387 16.30 9.53 7.77
C VAL A 387 14.97 9.89 7.14
N GLY A 388 14.66 11.19 7.04
CA GLY A 388 13.43 11.69 6.44
C GLY A 388 12.27 11.95 7.43
N ASN A 389 12.56 11.92 8.73
CA ASN A 389 11.60 12.22 9.79
C ASN A 389 11.75 13.67 10.29
N ASP A 390 11.34 14.61 9.46
CA ASP A 390 11.54 16.06 9.75
C ASP A 390 10.62 16.58 10.87
N VAL A 391 9.47 15.92 11.11
CA VAL A 391 8.47 16.31 12.12
C VAL A 391 8.41 15.30 13.26
N THR A 392 8.47 14.00 12.95
CA THR A 392 8.34 12.93 13.94
C THR A 392 9.64 12.77 14.72
N ASN A 393 9.56 12.83 16.03
CA ASN A 393 10.71 12.68 16.92
C ASN A 393 11.32 11.28 16.81
N ASP A 394 12.63 11.19 16.89
CA ASP A 394 13.41 9.95 16.80
C ASP A 394 12.91 8.85 17.74
N HIS A 395 12.62 9.19 18.98
CA HIS A 395 12.16 8.22 19.99
C HIS A 395 10.86 7.51 19.57
N VAL A 396 9.99 8.18 18.80
CA VAL A 396 8.74 7.60 18.28
C VAL A 396 9.03 6.52 17.26
N ILE A 397 10.07 6.71 16.45
CA ILE A 397 10.45 5.77 15.41
C ILE A 397 11.28 4.63 15.99
N TYR A 398 12.32 4.96 16.76
CA TYR A 398 13.22 3.94 17.30
C TYR A 398 12.53 2.94 18.23
N ARG A 399 11.43 3.31 18.89
CA ARG A 399 10.67 2.38 19.71
C ARG A 399 9.96 1.29 18.91
N GLU A 400 9.62 1.57 17.63
CA GLU A 400 8.95 0.63 16.73
C GLU A 400 9.94 -0.22 15.91
N ILE A 401 11.21 0.17 15.84
CA ILE A 401 12.23 -0.58 15.11
C ILE A 401 12.55 -1.90 15.83
N ARG A 402 12.49 -3.00 15.09
CA ARG A 402 12.77 -4.35 15.60
C ARG A 402 14.23 -4.78 15.46
N THR A 403 14.98 -4.10 14.61
CA THR A 403 16.42 -4.28 14.45
C THR A 403 17.15 -3.40 15.46
N ARG A 404 18.12 -3.99 16.17
CA ARG A 404 18.93 -3.26 17.17
C ARG A 404 20.41 -3.48 16.92
N PRO A 405 21.25 -2.48 17.13
CA PRO A 405 22.70 -2.68 17.10
C PRO A 405 23.15 -3.87 17.97
N GLY A 406 24.10 -4.66 17.47
CA GLY A 406 24.60 -5.88 18.13
C GLY A 406 23.71 -7.11 18.00
N GLN A 407 22.52 -7.02 17.46
CA GLN A 407 21.66 -8.18 17.21
C GLN A 407 22.04 -8.89 15.92
N LEU A 408 21.83 -10.21 15.92
CA LEU A 408 21.94 -11.03 14.72
C LEU A 408 20.99 -10.53 13.63
N TYR A 409 21.49 -10.46 12.41
CA TYR A 409 20.70 -10.08 11.24
C TYR A 409 19.46 -10.96 11.08
N SER A 410 18.37 -10.35 10.73
CA SER A 410 17.14 -11.06 10.38
C SER A 410 16.33 -10.22 9.39
N LYS A 411 16.10 -10.77 8.22
CA LYS A 411 15.27 -10.16 7.18
C LYS A 411 13.83 -9.97 7.65
N ALA A 412 13.30 -10.94 8.38
CA ALA A 412 11.96 -10.85 8.95
C ALA A 412 11.80 -9.65 9.91
N LYS A 413 12.83 -9.33 10.72
CA LYS A 413 12.82 -8.15 11.59
C LYS A 413 12.83 -6.84 10.80
N ILE A 414 13.57 -6.79 9.68
CA ILE A 414 13.58 -5.60 8.79
C ILE A 414 12.19 -5.42 8.19
N ILE A 415 11.62 -6.46 7.59
CA ILE A 415 10.28 -6.41 6.98
C ILE A 415 9.23 -6.01 8.02
N ARG A 416 9.34 -6.58 9.22
CA ARG A 416 8.44 -6.23 10.31
C ARG A 416 8.57 -4.76 10.72
N THR A 417 9.78 -4.23 10.81
CA THR A 417 10.03 -2.80 11.09
C THR A 417 9.34 -1.93 10.04
N ILE A 418 9.49 -2.25 8.76
CA ILE A 418 8.85 -1.51 7.66
C ILE A 418 7.32 -1.49 7.84
N ARG A 419 6.72 -2.64 8.18
CA ARG A 419 5.28 -2.74 8.41
C ARG A 419 4.82 -1.94 9.62
N GLU A 420 5.54 -2.03 10.74
CA GLU A 420 5.21 -1.28 11.96
C GLU A 420 5.32 0.22 11.74
N LEU A 421 6.37 0.69 11.07
CA LEU A 421 6.49 2.10 10.70
C LEU A 421 5.38 2.55 9.74
N GLY A 422 5.01 1.71 8.77
CA GLY A 422 3.89 1.99 7.86
C GLY A 422 2.52 2.03 8.54
N GLN A 423 2.33 1.23 9.60
CA GLN A 423 1.08 1.19 10.37
C GLN A 423 0.90 2.42 11.29
N LEU A 424 1.95 3.16 11.60
CA LEU A 424 1.85 4.40 12.38
C LEU A 424 0.99 5.46 11.69
N GLY A 425 0.88 5.40 10.34
CA GLY A 425 0.12 6.38 9.57
C GLY A 425 0.78 7.76 9.45
N PHE A 426 2.01 7.92 9.93
CA PHE A 426 2.81 9.15 9.83
C PHE A 426 3.66 9.18 8.57
N PHE A 427 3.95 8.00 8.01
CA PHE A 427 4.82 7.81 6.87
C PHE A 427 4.08 7.18 5.70
N ASP A 428 4.50 7.53 4.49
CA ASP A 428 4.04 6.86 3.28
C ASP A 428 4.59 5.41 3.26
N ALA A 429 3.74 4.45 3.55
CA ALA A 429 4.11 3.04 3.64
C ALA A 429 4.74 2.47 2.36
N GLN A 430 4.49 3.08 1.19
CA GLN A 430 5.07 2.65 -0.08
C GLN A 430 6.50 3.19 -0.30
N GLN A 431 6.89 4.21 0.45
CA GLN A 431 8.18 4.86 0.36
C GLN A 431 9.12 4.54 1.52
N ILE A 432 8.71 3.67 2.45
CA ILE A 432 9.61 3.19 3.51
C ILE A 432 10.57 2.17 2.89
N ALA A 433 11.85 2.51 2.87
CA ALA A 433 12.89 1.65 2.30
C ALA A 433 14.01 1.36 3.32
N PRO A 434 14.41 0.09 3.47
CA PRO A 434 15.59 -0.28 4.22
C PRO A 434 16.81 -0.18 3.31
N ASN A 435 17.73 0.72 3.59
CA ASN A 435 18.99 0.83 2.89
C ASN A 435 20.08 0.11 3.69
N ILE A 436 20.58 -0.98 3.16
CA ILE A 436 21.72 -1.69 3.75
C ILE A 436 22.99 -0.95 3.34
N LYS A 437 23.74 -0.50 4.34
CA LYS A 437 25.01 0.22 4.15
C LYS A 437 26.17 -0.54 4.76
N ASN A 438 27.36 -0.34 4.22
CA ASN A 438 28.61 -0.88 4.72
C ASN A 438 28.55 -2.40 4.99
N PRO A 439 28.00 -3.25 4.09
CA PRO A 439 27.99 -4.69 4.31
C PRO A 439 29.44 -5.21 4.28
N ASN A 440 29.86 -5.83 5.38
CA ASN A 440 31.21 -6.40 5.50
C ASN A 440 31.12 -7.92 5.76
N PRO A 441 31.29 -8.75 4.72
CA PRO A 441 31.26 -10.21 4.85
C PRO A 441 32.41 -10.77 5.70
N VAL A 442 33.53 -10.04 5.81
CA VAL A 442 34.72 -10.50 6.55
C VAL A 442 34.47 -10.40 8.06
N ASP A 443 33.94 -9.28 8.52
CA ASP A 443 33.63 -9.03 9.93
C ASP A 443 32.23 -9.48 10.32
N GLY A 444 31.37 -9.81 9.35
CA GLY A 444 29.96 -10.16 9.60
C GLY A 444 29.15 -8.99 10.15
N THR A 445 29.34 -7.80 9.61
CA THR A 445 28.62 -6.58 10.07
C THR A 445 27.93 -5.84 8.92
N LEU A 446 26.88 -5.11 9.26
CA LEU A 446 26.19 -4.22 8.34
C LEU A 446 25.47 -3.10 9.08
N ASP A 447 25.27 -1.99 8.42
CA ASP A 447 24.42 -0.89 8.88
C ASP A 447 23.08 -0.93 8.15
N VAL A 448 22.01 -0.55 8.85
CA VAL A 448 20.69 -0.38 8.24
C VAL A 448 20.21 1.03 8.45
N GLU A 449 19.88 1.70 7.36
CA GLU A 449 19.23 3.00 7.38
C GLU A 449 17.80 2.86 6.84
N TYR A 450 16.82 3.19 7.67
CA TYR A 450 15.44 3.27 7.22
C TYR A 450 15.17 4.66 6.68
N SER A 451 14.94 4.77 5.38
CA SER A 451 14.44 5.99 4.76
C SER A 451 12.92 6.02 4.88
N VAL A 452 12.40 7.10 5.42
CA VAL A 452 10.96 7.34 5.55
C VAL A 452 10.59 8.65 4.87
N VAL A 453 9.35 8.75 4.41
CA VAL A 453 8.79 9.98 3.85
C VAL A 453 7.55 10.31 4.66
N GLU A 454 7.57 11.44 5.34
CA GLU A 454 6.44 11.87 6.14
C GLU A 454 5.23 12.24 5.29
N GLN A 455 4.07 11.85 5.77
CA GLN A 455 2.78 12.22 5.16
C GLN A 455 1.89 12.96 6.16
N GLY A 456 0.88 13.62 5.66
CA GLY A 456 -0.10 14.29 6.51
C GLY A 456 -0.82 13.27 7.40
N SER A 457 -0.58 13.32 8.69
CA SER A 457 -1.20 12.44 9.71
C SER A 457 -2.49 13.00 10.28
N SER A 458 -2.82 14.25 9.97
CA SER A 458 -4.06 14.89 10.40
C SER A 458 -5.15 14.69 9.36
N GLN A 459 -6.33 14.31 9.81
CA GLN A 459 -7.48 14.06 8.94
C GLN A 459 -8.66 14.95 9.38
N ILE A 460 -9.28 15.58 8.40
CA ILE A 460 -10.56 16.26 8.57
C ILE A 460 -11.60 15.41 7.85
N GLN A 461 -12.54 14.88 8.60
CA GLN A 461 -13.63 14.10 8.08
C GLN A 461 -14.90 14.96 8.09
N LEU A 462 -15.39 15.27 6.91
CA LEU A 462 -16.66 15.95 6.74
C LEU A 462 -17.60 15.00 5.99
N GLN A 463 -18.66 14.59 6.66
CA GLN A 463 -19.66 13.71 6.07
C GLN A 463 -21.03 14.36 6.21
N GLY A 464 -21.84 14.22 5.18
CA GLY A 464 -23.23 14.61 5.18
C GLY A 464 -24.08 13.54 4.50
N GLY A 465 -25.23 13.27 5.05
CA GLY A 465 -26.15 12.28 4.53
C GLY A 465 -27.60 12.61 4.88
N TYR A 466 -28.54 11.93 4.24
CA TYR A 466 -29.95 12.00 4.57
C TYR A 466 -30.41 10.61 5.06
N GLY A 467 -30.93 10.55 6.28
CA GLY A 467 -31.41 9.31 6.90
C GLY A 467 -32.17 9.58 8.17
N GLY A 468 -32.98 8.62 8.63
CA GLY A 468 -33.76 8.77 9.85
C GLY A 468 -34.73 9.99 9.86
N GLY A 469 -35.16 10.40 8.66
CA GLY A 469 -36.09 11.54 8.50
C GLY A 469 -35.43 12.93 8.45
N GLY A 470 -34.10 13.02 8.42
CA GLY A 470 -33.40 14.30 8.37
C GLY A 470 -32.01 14.27 7.79
N PHE A 471 -31.41 15.46 7.67
CA PHE A 471 -29.98 15.59 7.30
C PHE A 471 -29.11 15.31 8.51
N ILE A 472 -28.04 14.54 8.30
CA ILE A 472 -27.03 14.21 9.31
C ILE A 472 -25.71 14.77 8.84
N GLY A 473 -25.05 15.57 9.69
CA GLY A 473 -23.72 16.07 9.49
C GLY A 473 -22.73 15.47 10.50
N THR A 474 -21.55 15.10 10.04
CA THR A 474 -20.44 14.68 10.91
C THR A 474 -19.21 15.49 10.56
N LEU A 475 -18.60 16.11 11.56
CA LEU A 475 -17.28 16.70 11.49
C LEU A 475 -16.35 15.92 12.43
N GLY A 476 -15.36 15.27 11.86
CA GLY A 476 -14.29 14.60 12.60
C GLY A 476 -12.95 15.31 12.35
N LEU A 477 -12.24 15.58 13.43
CA LEU A 477 -10.86 16.08 13.40
C LEU A 477 -10.00 15.04 14.10
N SER A 478 -9.06 14.45 13.38
CA SER A 478 -8.13 13.46 13.93
C SER A 478 -6.71 13.93 13.69
N PHE A 479 -5.95 14.04 14.75
CA PHE A 479 -4.55 14.44 14.76
C PHE A 479 -3.73 13.26 15.27
N ASN A 480 -3.26 12.44 14.36
CA ASN A 480 -2.30 11.40 14.66
C ASN A 480 -0.89 12.03 14.70
N ASN A 481 0.00 11.53 15.52
CA ASN A 481 1.31 12.13 15.76
C ASN A 481 1.24 13.46 16.56
N PHE A 482 0.26 13.64 17.43
CA PHE A 482 0.11 14.79 18.29
C PHE A 482 1.22 14.82 19.34
N ALA A 483 1.55 16.04 19.84
CA ALA A 483 2.56 16.27 20.88
C ALA A 483 1.98 17.16 21.98
N ILE A 484 1.41 16.54 23.04
CA ILE A 484 0.77 17.27 24.14
C ILE A 484 1.75 18.17 24.91
N LYS A 485 3.02 17.77 25.00
CA LYS A 485 4.07 18.57 25.69
C LYS A 485 4.33 19.93 25.05
N ASP A 486 3.98 20.07 23.77
CA ASP A 486 4.22 21.26 22.99
C ASP A 486 2.97 22.15 22.83
N ILE A 487 1.88 21.82 23.54
CA ILE A 487 0.59 22.53 23.45
C ILE A 487 0.68 24.01 23.84
N PHE A 488 1.64 24.38 24.69
CA PHE A 488 1.84 25.76 25.12
C PHE A 488 2.91 26.50 24.32
N LYS A 489 3.55 25.83 23.33
CA LYS A 489 4.59 26.43 22.46
C LYS A 489 3.95 26.92 21.16
N LYS A 490 3.88 28.26 20.97
CA LYS A 490 3.28 28.86 19.76
C LYS A 490 3.95 28.39 18.46
N GLU A 491 5.24 28.17 18.47
CA GLU A 491 6.04 27.74 17.30
C GLU A 491 5.71 26.32 16.84
N ALA A 492 5.15 25.49 17.72
CA ALA A 492 4.80 24.11 17.43
C ALA A 492 3.50 23.96 16.61
N TYR A 493 2.68 25.04 16.50
CA TYR A 493 1.40 25.02 15.81
C TYR A 493 1.56 25.10 14.28
N LYS A 494 1.54 23.88 13.61
CA LYS A 494 1.60 23.74 12.15
C LYS A 494 0.67 22.62 11.63
N PRO A 495 -0.64 22.69 11.71
CA PRO A 495 -1.59 23.56 12.46
C PRO A 495 -1.74 23.21 13.93
N VAL A 496 -1.33 22.02 14.38
CA VAL A 496 -1.31 21.56 15.77
C VAL A 496 0.09 21.05 16.12
N PRO A 497 0.47 21.02 17.42
CA PRO A 497 1.73 20.44 17.85
C PRO A 497 1.84 18.97 17.44
N ARG A 498 2.97 18.57 16.82
CA ARG A 498 3.16 17.22 16.27
C ARG A 498 4.55 16.69 16.60
N GLY A 499 4.69 15.36 16.55
CA GLY A 499 5.98 14.69 16.63
C GLY A 499 6.12 13.61 17.71
N ASP A 500 5.19 13.48 18.65
CA ASP A 500 5.30 12.50 19.77
C ASP A 500 4.52 11.22 19.56
N GLY A 501 3.82 11.08 18.43
CA GLY A 501 3.09 9.85 18.10
C GLY A 501 1.81 9.66 18.90
N GLN A 502 1.32 10.67 19.61
CA GLN A 502 0.05 10.66 20.31
C GLN A 502 -1.10 10.85 19.34
N SER A 503 -2.30 10.41 19.72
CA SER A 503 -3.51 10.63 18.93
C SER A 503 -4.49 11.50 19.69
N LEU A 504 -5.00 12.53 19.02
CA LEU A 504 -6.05 13.39 19.50
C LEU A 504 -7.19 13.38 18.48
N ALA A 505 -8.41 13.06 18.90
CA ALA A 505 -9.56 13.12 18.02
C ALA A 505 -10.73 13.86 18.65
N LEU A 506 -11.37 14.67 17.81
CA LEU A 506 -12.59 15.39 18.10
C LEU A 506 -13.64 14.97 17.09
N ARG A 507 -14.84 14.60 17.53
CA ARG A 507 -15.92 14.26 16.62
C ARG A 507 -17.19 14.94 17.06
N LEU A 508 -17.81 15.59 16.09
CA LEU A 508 -19.10 16.24 16.18
C LEU A 508 -20.03 15.56 15.19
N GLN A 509 -21.15 15.05 15.66
CA GLN A 509 -22.18 14.52 14.78
C GLN A 509 -23.51 15.15 15.19
N ALA A 510 -24.22 15.69 14.23
CA ALA A 510 -25.47 16.36 14.51
C ALA A 510 -26.53 16.10 13.45
N SER A 511 -27.74 15.93 13.88
CA SER A 511 -28.97 15.95 13.08
C SER A 511 -30.05 16.78 13.83
N GLN A 512 -31.21 16.88 13.25
CA GLN A 512 -32.34 17.48 14.00
C GLN A 512 -32.78 16.65 15.21
N PHE A 513 -32.48 15.32 15.22
CA PHE A 513 -32.96 14.38 16.25
C PHE A 513 -31.88 14.02 17.27
N PHE A 514 -30.60 14.23 16.94
CA PHE A 514 -29.56 13.91 17.89
C PHE A 514 -28.32 14.79 17.67
N GLN A 515 -27.50 14.90 18.72
CA GLN A 515 -26.20 15.54 18.73
C GLN A 515 -25.25 14.69 19.54
N THR A 516 -24.06 14.45 19.01
CA THR A 516 -23.02 13.71 19.72
C THR A 516 -21.70 14.48 19.60
N TYR A 517 -21.05 14.63 20.73
CA TYR A 517 -19.74 15.25 20.87
C TYR A 517 -18.81 14.23 21.50
N SER A 518 -17.68 13.97 20.91
CA SER A 518 -16.68 13.11 21.52
C SER A 518 -15.29 13.69 21.39
N PHE A 519 -14.53 13.52 22.43
CA PHE A 519 -13.12 13.83 22.54
C PHE A 519 -12.39 12.57 22.94
N SER A 520 -11.27 12.26 22.28
CA SER A 520 -10.41 11.17 22.68
C SER A 520 -8.93 11.55 22.56
N PHE A 521 -8.16 11.13 23.53
CA PHE A 521 -6.71 11.27 23.57
C PHE A 521 -6.08 9.93 23.86
N SER A 522 -4.96 9.62 23.19
CA SER A 522 -4.24 8.37 23.39
C SER A 522 -2.73 8.58 23.34
N GLU A 523 -2.03 8.06 24.35
CA GLU A 523 -0.59 7.96 24.42
C GLU A 523 -0.17 6.49 24.22
N PRO A 524 0.41 6.12 23.09
CA PRO A 524 0.68 4.71 22.76
C PRO A 524 1.87 4.09 23.55
N TRP A 525 2.75 4.93 24.11
CA TRP A 525 3.93 4.48 24.82
C TRP A 525 4.13 5.23 26.13
N LEU A 526 3.20 5.11 27.06
CA LEU A 526 3.28 5.77 28.36
C LEU A 526 4.60 5.41 29.07
N GLY A 527 5.38 6.44 29.39
CA GLY A 527 6.71 6.28 29.98
C GLY A 527 7.81 5.86 28.99
N GLY A 528 7.54 5.73 27.71
CA GLY A 528 8.52 5.56 26.62
C GLY A 528 9.27 4.24 26.54
N LYS A 529 9.15 3.32 27.52
CA LYS A 529 9.97 2.11 27.63
C LYS A 529 9.27 0.83 27.14
N LYS A 530 7.94 0.78 27.21
CA LYS A 530 7.14 -0.38 26.83
C LYS A 530 5.92 0.06 26.02
N PRO A 531 5.42 -0.77 25.10
CA PRO A 531 4.20 -0.50 24.35
C PRO A 531 2.97 -0.62 25.26
N PHE A 532 2.85 0.32 26.18
CA PHE A 532 1.71 0.45 27.09
C PHE A 532 0.95 1.72 26.70
N GLN A 533 -0.21 1.53 26.11
CA GLN A 533 -1.06 2.62 25.65
C GLN A 533 -2.01 3.03 26.78
N LEU A 534 -2.11 4.32 27.00
CA LEU A 534 -3.17 4.92 27.83
C LEU A 534 -4.08 5.74 26.93
N SER A 535 -5.40 5.60 27.13
CA SER A 535 -6.40 6.38 26.43
C SER A 535 -7.44 6.97 27.38
N THR A 536 -7.93 8.15 27.01
CA THR A 536 -9.04 8.82 27.71
C THR A 536 -10.03 9.27 26.67
N SER A 537 -11.31 9.00 26.89
CA SER A 537 -12.37 9.52 26.03
C SER A 537 -13.49 10.14 26.86
N LEU A 538 -14.00 11.24 26.34
CA LEU A 538 -15.18 11.95 26.86
C LEU A 538 -16.22 11.94 25.76
N SER A 539 -17.47 11.68 26.11
CA SER A 539 -18.58 11.71 25.17
C SER A 539 -19.81 12.35 25.79
N TYR A 540 -20.53 13.08 24.98
CA TYR A 540 -21.83 13.61 25.30
C TYR A 540 -22.73 13.40 24.10
N SER A 541 -23.86 12.72 24.32
CA SER A 541 -24.89 12.49 23.30
C SER A 541 -26.22 13.02 23.82
N ARG A 542 -26.97 13.67 22.96
CA ARG A 542 -28.32 14.09 23.21
C ARG A 542 -29.24 13.68 22.08
N GLN A 543 -30.32 12.99 22.39
CA GLN A 543 -31.30 12.54 21.43
C GLN A 543 -32.69 13.14 21.80
N PHE A 544 -33.46 13.47 20.76
CA PHE A 544 -34.79 14.03 20.87
C PHE A 544 -35.81 13.09 20.25
N LEU A 545 -37.03 13.05 20.79
CA LEU A 545 -38.12 12.31 20.16
C LEU A 545 -38.67 13.06 18.95
N PHE A 546 -39.16 12.28 17.99
CA PHE A 546 -39.88 12.79 16.82
C PHE A 546 -41.30 13.17 17.24
N ASP A 547 -41.72 14.41 16.95
CA ASP A 547 -43.10 14.85 17.08
C ASP A 547 -43.83 14.66 15.73
N PRO A 548 -44.81 13.76 15.68
CA PRO A 548 -45.57 13.49 14.44
C PRO A 548 -46.41 14.68 13.96
N GLN A 549 -46.84 15.56 14.87
CA GLN A 549 -47.71 16.72 14.54
C GLN A 549 -46.86 17.82 13.87
N SER A 550 -45.73 18.20 14.44
CA SER A 550 -44.86 19.24 13.90
C SER A 550 -43.88 18.70 12.84
N ARG A 551 -43.72 17.38 12.71
CA ARG A 551 -42.67 16.68 11.90
C ARG A 551 -41.25 17.16 12.22
N ARG A 552 -41.00 17.54 13.46
CA ARG A 552 -39.71 18.01 13.96
C ARG A 552 -39.31 17.27 15.23
N ALA A 553 -38.11 17.50 15.67
CA ALA A 553 -37.64 17.02 16.96
C ALA A 553 -38.30 17.82 18.11
N ASP A 554 -38.88 17.13 19.04
CA ASP A 554 -39.38 17.70 20.28
C ASP A 554 -38.22 17.84 21.28
N LYS A 555 -37.74 19.06 21.46
CA LYS A 555 -36.62 19.35 22.34
C LYS A 555 -36.93 19.27 23.83
N SER A 556 -38.22 19.23 24.19
CA SER A 556 -38.63 19.01 25.57
C SER A 556 -38.54 17.56 26.01
N ARG A 557 -38.46 16.66 25.03
CA ARG A 557 -38.39 15.20 25.22
C ARG A 557 -37.01 14.72 24.78
N SER A 558 -36.13 14.53 25.74
CA SER A 558 -34.73 14.25 25.46
C SER A 558 -34.12 13.11 26.28
N PHE A 559 -33.17 12.44 25.70
CA PHE A 559 -32.34 11.46 26.33
C PHE A 559 -30.88 11.88 26.19
N ASN A 560 -30.20 12.13 27.31
CA ASN A 560 -28.84 12.58 27.39
C ASN A 560 -27.95 11.45 27.91
N ILE A 561 -26.75 11.29 27.32
CA ILE A 561 -25.73 10.35 27.78
C ILE A 561 -24.44 11.11 27.94
N THR A 562 -23.90 11.15 29.13
CA THR A 562 -22.56 11.69 29.39
C THR A 562 -21.65 10.54 29.76
N GLY A 563 -20.49 10.42 29.11
CA GLY A 563 -19.58 9.31 29.32
C GLY A 563 -18.13 9.74 29.48
N ILE A 564 -17.42 9.07 30.38
CA ILE A 564 -15.96 9.14 30.50
C ILE A 564 -15.41 7.71 30.52
N THR A 565 -14.34 7.49 29.77
CA THR A 565 -13.66 6.19 29.73
C THR A 565 -12.16 6.38 29.85
N PHE A 566 -11.54 5.59 30.72
CA PHE A 566 -10.10 5.45 30.85
C PHE A 566 -9.72 4.06 30.40
N GLY A 567 -8.91 3.96 29.38
CA GLY A 567 -8.45 2.70 28.80
C GLY A 567 -6.94 2.53 28.90
N ALA A 568 -6.52 1.31 29.12
CA ALA A 568 -5.12 0.89 29.08
C ALA A 568 -4.99 -0.34 28.20
N SER A 569 -3.98 -0.40 27.33
CA SER A 569 -3.72 -1.59 26.55
C SER A 569 -2.23 -1.89 26.44
N THR A 570 -1.91 -3.17 26.33
CA THR A 570 -0.53 -3.62 26.20
C THR A 570 -0.43 -4.79 25.25
N ARG A 571 0.62 -4.78 24.45
CA ARG A 571 0.94 -5.89 23.54
C ARG A 571 1.60 -7.00 24.34
N LEU A 572 1.07 -8.22 24.22
CA LEU A 572 1.63 -9.40 24.89
C LEU A 572 2.81 -9.94 24.06
N LYS A 573 3.72 -10.66 24.74
CA LYS A 573 4.84 -11.32 24.08
C LYS A 573 4.59 -12.83 23.85
N LYS A 574 3.66 -13.41 24.59
CA LYS A 574 3.27 -14.81 24.51
C LYS A 574 1.75 -14.90 24.34
N PRO A 575 1.24 -15.82 23.57
CA PRO A 575 1.93 -16.81 22.73
C PRO A 575 2.66 -16.20 21.54
N ASP A 576 2.20 -15.06 21.01
CA ASP A 576 2.89 -14.25 20.03
C ASP A 576 2.63 -12.76 20.30
N ASP A 577 3.35 -11.87 19.63
CA ASP A 577 3.27 -10.43 19.88
C ASP A 577 2.22 -9.72 18.99
N PHE A 578 1.30 -10.47 18.38
CA PHE A 578 0.07 -9.94 17.76
C PHE A 578 -1.07 -9.82 18.76
N PHE A 579 -0.94 -10.37 19.97
CA PHE A 579 -1.93 -10.26 21.02
C PHE A 579 -1.89 -8.89 21.71
N LEU A 580 -3.06 -8.27 21.84
CA LEU A 580 -3.29 -7.04 22.58
C LEU A 580 -4.25 -7.32 23.72
N LEU A 581 -3.82 -7.05 24.96
CA LEU A 581 -4.67 -7.04 26.12
C LEU A 581 -5.11 -5.61 26.38
N SER A 582 -6.42 -5.37 26.46
CA SER A 582 -7.02 -4.08 26.75
C SER A 582 -7.85 -4.14 28.03
N GLN A 583 -7.86 -3.05 28.79
CA GLN A 583 -8.65 -2.87 30.01
C GLN A 583 -9.21 -1.46 29.97
N ALA A 584 -10.44 -1.28 30.39
CA ALA A 584 -11.04 0.05 30.46
C ALA A 584 -12.01 0.15 31.64
N ILE A 585 -12.03 1.31 32.26
CA ILE A 585 -13.04 1.70 33.23
C ILE A 585 -13.87 2.80 32.57
N SER A 586 -15.18 2.59 32.49
CA SER A 586 -16.12 3.54 31.89
C SER A 586 -17.20 3.92 32.88
N PHE A 587 -17.45 5.21 32.98
CA PHE A 587 -18.61 5.73 33.66
C PHE A 587 -19.51 6.41 32.63
N GLN A 588 -20.82 6.09 32.65
CA GLN A 588 -21.83 6.71 31.81
C GLN A 588 -23.02 7.09 32.68
N HIS A 589 -23.49 8.31 32.51
CA HIS A 589 -24.67 8.84 33.13
C HIS A 589 -25.74 9.04 32.05
N TYR A 590 -26.89 8.42 32.26
CA TYR A 590 -28.05 8.49 31.41
C TYR A 590 -29.08 9.37 32.08
N ASP A 591 -29.67 10.32 31.33
CA ASP A 591 -30.66 11.26 31.84
C ASP A 591 -31.81 11.33 30.82
N LEU A 592 -32.98 10.89 31.24
CA LEU A 592 -34.21 10.85 30.45
C LEU A 592 -35.14 11.95 30.93
N ASN A 593 -35.64 12.76 30.02
CA ASN A 593 -36.59 13.80 30.25
C ASN A 593 -37.77 13.64 29.30
N ASN A 594 -38.90 13.13 29.82
CA ASN A 594 -40.12 12.80 29.06
C ASN A 594 -39.82 11.96 27.79
N TYR A 595 -38.76 11.11 27.85
CA TYR A 595 -38.27 10.33 26.71
C TYR A 595 -38.77 8.89 26.83
N ASN A 596 -40.03 8.67 26.46
CA ASN A 596 -40.66 7.36 26.50
C ASN A 596 -40.51 6.71 25.11
N THR A 597 -39.64 5.71 25.02
CA THR A 597 -39.48 4.81 23.85
C THR A 597 -39.72 3.41 24.38
N GLY A 598 -40.35 2.52 23.70
CA GLY A 598 -40.58 1.17 24.21
C GLY A 598 -39.37 0.40 24.76
N LEU A 599 -38.20 0.98 24.71
CA LEU A 599 -36.99 0.42 25.29
C LEU A 599 -36.84 0.71 26.79
N PHE A 600 -37.37 1.85 27.26
CA PHE A 600 -37.38 2.27 28.67
C PHE A 600 -38.81 2.29 29.17
N THR A 601 -39.02 1.63 30.26
CA THR A 601 -40.33 1.62 30.93
C THR A 601 -40.58 2.89 31.76
N PHE A 602 -39.47 3.64 32.03
CA PHE A 602 -39.57 4.97 32.65
C PHE A 602 -39.17 6.07 31.63
N GLY A 603 -40.01 7.08 31.50
CA GLY A 603 -39.76 8.23 30.60
C GLY A 603 -38.97 9.37 31.23
N ASN A 604 -38.93 9.42 32.55
CA ASN A 604 -38.22 10.41 33.36
C ASN A 604 -37.32 9.72 34.38
N GLY A 605 -36.10 10.18 34.52
CA GLY A 605 -35.18 9.64 35.52
C GLY A 605 -33.78 9.51 35.03
N THR A 606 -32.96 8.91 35.87
CA THR A 606 -31.53 8.77 35.59
C THR A 606 -31.02 7.35 35.82
N SER A 607 -30.01 6.95 35.04
CA SER A 607 -29.27 5.69 35.26
C SER A 607 -27.79 5.93 35.24
N ASN A 608 -27.06 5.21 36.07
CA ASN A 608 -25.62 5.27 36.14
C ASN A 608 -24.98 3.92 35.77
N ASN A 609 -23.96 3.94 34.96
CA ASN A 609 -23.25 2.75 34.51
C ASN A 609 -21.75 2.91 34.78
N LEU A 610 -21.29 2.26 35.84
CA LEU A 610 -19.84 2.12 36.10
C LEU A 610 -19.42 0.70 35.73
N SER A 611 -18.67 0.58 34.66
CA SER A 611 -18.28 -0.72 34.11
C SER A 611 -16.76 -0.85 33.96
N TYR A 612 -16.28 -2.07 34.16
CA TYR A 612 -14.94 -2.51 33.81
C TYR A 612 -15.02 -3.44 32.61
N THR A 613 -14.16 -3.18 31.62
CA THR A 613 -14.07 -3.99 30.43
C THR A 613 -12.67 -4.55 30.31
N ILE A 614 -12.54 -5.85 30.10
CA ILE A 614 -11.30 -6.52 29.71
C ILE A 614 -11.46 -7.12 28.34
N GLY A 615 -10.46 -6.93 27.49
CA GLY A 615 -10.47 -7.44 26.12
C GLY A 615 -9.15 -8.06 25.75
N LEU A 616 -9.21 -9.15 25.00
CA LEU A 616 -8.06 -9.78 24.36
C LEU A 616 -8.32 -9.85 22.87
N SER A 617 -7.44 -9.26 22.07
CA SER A 617 -7.54 -9.30 20.62
C SER A 617 -6.22 -9.77 20.01
N ARG A 618 -6.32 -10.37 18.83
CA ARG A 618 -5.16 -10.77 18.02
C ARG A 618 -5.43 -10.42 16.57
N ASN A 619 -4.51 -9.67 15.98
CA ASN A 619 -4.61 -9.28 14.59
C ASN A 619 -3.28 -9.54 13.88
N ASN A 620 -3.26 -10.55 13.00
CA ASN A 620 -2.11 -10.86 12.16
C ASN A 620 -2.47 -10.90 10.66
N LEU A 621 -3.35 -10.01 10.24
CA LEU A 621 -3.77 -9.92 8.83
C LEU A 621 -2.60 -9.60 7.91
N TYR A 622 -2.57 -10.22 6.73
CA TYR A 622 -1.50 -10.10 5.75
C TYR A 622 -1.82 -9.08 4.66
N ASN A 623 -0.78 -8.40 4.21
CA ASN A 623 -0.68 -7.54 3.05
C ASN A 623 -1.48 -6.24 3.10
N ASP A 624 -2.78 -6.27 3.22
CA ASP A 624 -3.63 -5.10 3.03
C ASP A 624 -4.81 -5.14 4.02
N PRO A 625 -4.98 -4.11 4.87
CA PRO A 625 -6.09 -4.09 5.83
C PRO A 625 -7.47 -4.05 5.16
N ILE A 626 -7.58 -3.50 3.95
CA ILE A 626 -8.86 -3.41 3.22
C ILE A 626 -9.19 -4.72 2.51
N TYR A 627 -8.18 -5.39 1.98
CA TYR A 627 -8.31 -6.66 1.27
C TYR A 627 -7.26 -7.66 1.77
N PRO A 628 -7.40 -8.15 3.02
CA PRO A 628 -6.50 -9.16 3.55
C PRO A 628 -6.55 -10.44 2.70
N THR A 629 -5.40 -11.01 2.40
CA THR A 629 -5.28 -12.27 1.65
C THR A 629 -4.99 -13.47 2.53
N GLY A 630 -4.70 -13.23 3.81
CA GLY A 630 -4.45 -14.27 4.79
C GLY A 630 -4.38 -13.71 6.19
N GLY A 631 -4.23 -14.60 7.16
CA GLY A 631 -4.21 -14.27 8.57
C GLY A 631 -5.57 -14.35 9.26
N SER A 632 -5.62 -13.87 10.49
CA SER A 632 -6.83 -13.87 11.30
C SER A 632 -6.93 -12.62 12.15
N ASN A 633 -8.16 -12.24 12.47
CA ASN A 633 -8.46 -11.20 13.43
C ASN A 633 -9.52 -11.75 14.38
N PHE A 634 -9.20 -11.88 15.66
CA PHE A 634 -10.19 -12.26 16.66
C PHE A 634 -10.14 -11.34 17.88
N SER A 635 -11.26 -11.23 18.56
CA SER A 635 -11.38 -10.51 19.81
C SER A 635 -12.39 -11.18 20.73
N ILE A 636 -12.05 -11.22 22.01
CA ILE A 636 -12.98 -11.54 23.08
C ILE A 636 -12.96 -10.37 24.07
N SER A 637 -14.11 -9.94 24.52
CA SER A 637 -14.23 -8.91 25.54
C SER A 637 -15.29 -9.29 26.57
N ALA A 638 -15.00 -8.98 27.82
CA ALA A 638 -15.92 -9.09 28.93
C ALA A 638 -16.06 -7.72 29.59
N LYS A 639 -17.29 -7.21 29.64
CA LYS A 639 -17.70 -5.99 30.34
C LYS A 639 -18.55 -6.37 31.52
N ALA A 640 -18.22 -5.84 32.69
CA ALA A 640 -18.92 -6.14 33.91
C ALA A 640 -19.09 -4.87 34.76
N THR A 641 -20.22 -4.74 35.39
CA THR A 641 -20.52 -3.68 36.37
C THR A 641 -20.31 -4.21 37.81
N PHE A 642 -20.33 -3.32 38.78
CA PHE A 642 -20.33 -3.73 40.16
C PHE A 642 -21.71 -4.38 40.51
N PRO A 643 -21.74 -5.49 41.29
CA PRO A 643 -23.02 -6.13 41.68
C PRO A 643 -23.69 -5.35 42.83
N TYR A 644 -24.32 -4.27 42.48
CA TYR A 644 -24.97 -3.33 43.45
C TYR A 644 -26.03 -3.99 44.28
N SER A 645 -26.78 -4.96 43.69
CA SER A 645 -27.85 -5.69 44.39
C SER A 645 -27.36 -6.46 45.63
N LEU A 646 -26.06 -6.76 45.72
CA LEU A 646 -25.50 -7.44 46.87
C LEU A 646 -25.24 -6.54 48.09
N VAL A 647 -25.23 -5.22 47.90
CA VAL A 647 -24.75 -4.26 48.91
C VAL A 647 -25.70 -3.09 49.18
N ASN A 648 -26.69 -2.83 48.31
CA ASN A 648 -27.56 -1.65 48.43
C ASN A 648 -28.80 -1.83 49.32
N GLY A 649 -29.10 -3.08 49.75
CA GLY A 649 -30.21 -3.39 50.65
C GLY A 649 -31.60 -3.23 50.03
N VAL A 650 -31.71 -3.09 48.69
CA VAL A 650 -32.98 -3.03 47.98
C VAL A 650 -33.55 -4.44 47.82
N ASP A 651 -34.84 -4.60 48.16
CA ASP A 651 -35.56 -5.86 47.95
C ASP A 651 -36.06 -5.92 46.49
N TYR A 652 -35.28 -6.48 45.61
CA TYR A 652 -35.61 -6.58 44.18
C TYR A 652 -36.70 -7.62 43.90
N GLU A 653 -36.90 -8.62 44.77
CA GLU A 653 -37.97 -9.60 44.65
C GLU A 653 -39.29 -8.92 44.90
N ALA A 654 -39.42 -8.16 45.99
CA ALA A 654 -40.62 -7.38 46.30
C ALA A 654 -40.98 -6.35 45.20
N LEU A 655 -39.96 -5.67 44.64
CA LEU A 655 -40.16 -4.74 43.52
C LEU A 655 -40.59 -5.47 42.24
N ALA A 656 -40.11 -6.67 41.98
CA ALA A 656 -40.52 -7.46 40.81
C ALA A 656 -41.95 -7.95 40.97
N ASP A 657 -42.34 -8.44 42.14
CA ASP A 657 -43.69 -8.90 42.44
C ASP A 657 -44.71 -7.75 42.38
N GLU A 658 -44.35 -6.58 42.94
CA GLU A 658 -45.17 -5.38 42.83
C GLU A 658 -45.37 -5.01 41.35
N ARG A 659 -44.32 -4.97 40.57
CA ARG A 659 -44.36 -4.65 39.14
C ARG A 659 -45.25 -5.61 38.34
N GLU A 660 -45.18 -6.91 38.64
CA GLU A 660 -46.02 -7.92 37.96
C GLU A 660 -47.49 -7.79 38.31
N SER A 661 -47.85 -7.23 39.47
CA SER A 661 -49.22 -7.02 39.92
C SER A 661 -49.91 -5.82 39.27
N LEU A 662 -49.15 -4.90 38.64
CA LEU A 662 -49.63 -3.66 38.04
C LEU A 662 -50.04 -3.90 36.56
N ASP A 663 -51.13 -3.18 36.15
CA ASP A 663 -51.62 -3.22 34.77
C ASP A 663 -50.92 -2.18 33.89
N PRO A 664 -50.07 -2.56 32.92
CA PRO A 664 -49.36 -1.62 32.05
C PRO A 664 -50.26 -0.80 31.11
N THR A 665 -51.56 -1.05 31.11
CA THR A 665 -52.56 -0.28 30.34
C THR A 665 -53.24 0.81 31.16
N ASP A 666 -53.16 0.75 32.49
CA ASP A 666 -53.65 1.78 33.39
C ASP A 666 -52.62 2.91 33.55
N PRO A 667 -52.96 4.19 33.35
CA PRO A 667 -52.04 5.30 33.45
C PRO A 667 -51.34 5.45 34.82
N ASP A 668 -52.08 5.21 35.95
CA ASP A 668 -51.55 5.32 37.30
C ASP A 668 -50.56 4.16 37.59
N ASP A 669 -50.91 2.96 37.18
CA ASP A 669 -50.06 1.79 37.28
C ASP A 669 -48.80 1.91 36.39
N LEU A 670 -48.97 2.52 35.21
CA LEU A 670 -47.84 2.77 34.30
C LEU A 670 -46.82 3.77 34.91
N GLU A 671 -47.29 4.80 35.64
CA GLU A 671 -46.42 5.71 36.37
C GLU A 671 -45.68 4.96 37.48
N ARG A 672 -46.35 4.09 38.24
CA ARG A 672 -45.75 3.28 39.30
C ARG A 672 -44.77 2.26 38.77
N ILE A 673 -45.06 1.61 37.62
CA ILE A 673 -44.10 0.74 36.89
C ILE A 673 -42.84 1.52 36.53
N GLY A 674 -43.00 2.78 36.06
CA GLY A 674 -41.88 3.65 35.76
C GLY A 674 -40.98 3.96 36.95
N GLU A 675 -41.58 4.23 38.13
CA GLU A 675 -40.83 4.46 39.36
C GLU A 675 -40.06 3.22 39.84
N ILE A 676 -40.74 2.05 39.81
CA ILE A 676 -40.11 0.76 40.15
C ILE A 676 -38.93 0.48 39.22
N ASP A 677 -39.12 0.65 37.93
CA ASP A 677 -38.02 0.42 36.95
C ASP A 677 -36.91 1.46 37.09
N GLN A 678 -37.22 2.72 37.45
CA GLN A 678 -36.22 3.73 37.77
C GLN A 678 -35.38 3.32 38.99
N GLU A 679 -36.01 2.77 40.05
CA GLU A 679 -35.31 2.27 41.23
C GLU A 679 -34.44 1.05 40.89
N ARG A 680 -35.01 0.10 40.14
CA ARG A 680 -34.30 -1.11 39.70
C ARG A 680 -33.08 -0.79 38.85
N PHE A 681 -33.13 0.23 38.01
CA PHE A 681 -32.09 0.54 37.02
C PHE A 681 -31.32 1.85 37.30
N ASN A 682 -31.44 2.44 38.49
CA ASN A 682 -30.68 3.63 38.87
C ASN A 682 -29.16 3.43 38.71
N TRP A 683 -28.64 2.32 39.19
CA TRP A 683 -27.27 1.85 38.86
C TRP A 683 -27.38 0.58 38.03
N LEU A 684 -26.84 0.60 36.82
CA LEU A 684 -26.89 -0.55 35.92
C LEU A 684 -26.03 -1.69 36.45
N GLU A 685 -26.59 -2.89 36.46
CA GLU A 685 -25.93 -4.11 36.91
C GLU A 685 -26.05 -5.20 35.84
N PHE A 686 -24.90 -5.58 35.26
CA PHE A 686 -24.88 -6.58 34.21
C PHE A 686 -23.45 -7.10 33.95
N TYR A 687 -23.37 -8.23 33.26
CA TYR A 687 -22.19 -8.66 32.57
C TYR A 687 -22.49 -8.86 31.08
N LYS A 688 -21.49 -8.57 30.22
CA LYS A 688 -21.61 -8.70 28.77
C LYS A 688 -20.34 -9.30 28.22
N ILE A 689 -20.46 -10.42 27.50
CA ILE A 689 -19.34 -11.12 26.90
C ILE A 689 -19.55 -11.12 25.37
N LYS A 690 -18.53 -10.72 24.63
CA LYS A 690 -18.57 -10.73 23.16
C LYS A 690 -17.35 -11.46 22.64
N PHE A 691 -17.56 -12.26 21.60
CA PHE A 691 -16.53 -12.92 20.84
C PHE A 691 -16.75 -12.67 19.36
N LYS A 692 -15.67 -12.32 18.64
CA LYS A 692 -15.66 -12.18 17.20
C LYS A 692 -14.37 -12.74 16.64
N ALA A 693 -14.49 -13.50 15.56
CA ALA A 693 -13.34 -14.06 14.87
C ALA A 693 -13.53 -14.06 13.36
N ASP A 694 -12.55 -13.58 12.65
CA ASP A 694 -12.44 -13.55 11.20
C ASP A 694 -11.17 -14.29 10.77
N TRP A 695 -11.26 -15.14 9.76
CA TRP A 695 -10.10 -15.77 9.11
C TRP A 695 -10.10 -15.40 7.63
N TYR A 696 -8.90 -15.31 7.08
CA TYR A 696 -8.73 -15.02 5.67
C TYR A 696 -7.80 -16.06 5.06
N THR A 697 -8.23 -16.67 3.97
CA THR A 697 -7.46 -17.70 3.25
C THR A 697 -7.60 -17.49 1.76
N GLU A 698 -6.48 -17.34 1.07
CA GLU A 698 -6.46 -17.29 -0.39
C GLU A 698 -6.63 -18.71 -0.95
N LEU A 699 -7.79 -18.99 -1.54
CA LEU A 699 -8.09 -20.30 -2.15
C LEU A 699 -7.36 -20.48 -3.49
N THR A 700 -7.31 -19.42 -4.27
CA THR A 700 -6.55 -19.35 -5.53
C THR A 700 -6.06 -17.92 -5.71
N LYS A 701 -5.05 -17.69 -6.57
CA LYS A 701 -4.57 -16.32 -6.87
C LYS A 701 -5.75 -15.36 -7.06
N LYS A 702 -5.93 -14.46 -6.08
CA LYS A 702 -6.96 -13.41 -6.00
C LYS A 702 -8.32 -13.80 -5.39
N LEU A 703 -8.63 -15.05 -5.15
CA LEU A 703 -9.89 -15.45 -4.54
C LEU A 703 -9.69 -15.70 -3.05
N VAL A 704 -10.29 -14.90 -2.20
CA VAL A 704 -10.14 -14.98 -0.74
C VAL A 704 -11.44 -15.45 -0.11
N LEU A 705 -11.35 -16.48 0.74
CA LEU A 705 -12.42 -16.94 1.60
C LEU A 705 -12.27 -16.27 2.97
N ARG A 706 -13.37 -15.73 3.50
CA ARG A 706 -13.47 -15.16 4.85
C ARG A 706 -14.62 -15.83 5.61
N PRO A 707 -14.39 -16.88 6.40
CA PRO A 707 -15.30 -17.27 7.46
C PRO A 707 -15.23 -16.28 8.63
N SER A 708 -16.39 -15.99 9.25
CA SER A 708 -16.53 -15.12 10.40
C SER A 708 -17.54 -15.69 11.38
N VAL A 709 -17.26 -15.56 12.66
CA VAL A 709 -18.11 -16.00 13.76
C VAL A 709 -18.22 -14.91 14.80
N GLU A 710 -19.44 -14.61 15.26
CA GLU A 710 -19.72 -13.63 16.29
C GLU A 710 -20.69 -14.20 17.32
N PHE A 711 -20.40 -13.97 18.60
CA PHE A 711 -21.28 -14.29 19.73
C PHE A 711 -21.33 -13.14 20.71
N GLY A 712 -22.49 -12.94 21.31
CA GLY A 712 -22.68 -11.99 22.40
C GLY A 712 -23.63 -12.52 23.44
N PHE A 713 -23.32 -12.29 24.69
CA PHE A 713 -24.11 -12.65 25.86
C PHE A 713 -24.21 -11.43 26.79
N LEU A 714 -25.41 -11.11 27.18
CA LEU A 714 -25.75 -10.08 28.17
C LEU A 714 -26.52 -10.76 29.28
N GLY A 715 -26.09 -10.62 30.49
CA GLY A 715 -26.79 -11.22 31.65
C GLY A 715 -26.85 -10.27 32.86
N ALA A 716 -27.75 -10.56 33.77
CA ALA A 716 -27.87 -9.93 35.08
C ALA A 716 -27.25 -10.82 36.15
N TYR A 717 -26.75 -10.24 37.23
CA TYR A 717 -26.30 -11.01 38.40
C TYR A 717 -27.48 -11.44 39.30
N ASN A 718 -28.51 -10.60 39.34
CA ASN A 718 -29.74 -10.84 40.08
C ASN A 718 -30.88 -10.99 39.09
N ASN A 719 -31.62 -12.12 39.14
CA ASN A 719 -32.69 -12.42 38.22
C ASN A 719 -33.95 -11.57 38.46
N ASP A 720 -34.23 -11.23 39.72
CA ASP A 720 -35.43 -10.43 40.10
C ASP A 720 -35.28 -8.97 39.65
N ARG A 721 -34.04 -8.51 39.61
CA ARG A 721 -33.71 -7.23 38.99
C ARG A 721 -33.90 -7.25 37.48
N GLY A 722 -33.59 -8.39 36.85
CA GLY A 722 -33.72 -8.61 35.42
C GLY A 722 -32.58 -8.04 34.57
N VAL A 723 -32.64 -8.36 33.28
CA VAL A 723 -31.65 -7.86 32.31
C VAL A 723 -31.95 -6.40 31.98
N ILE A 724 -30.90 -5.57 32.02
CA ILE A 724 -31.02 -4.14 31.77
C ILE A 724 -31.62 -3.85 30.39
N PRO A 725 -32.35 -2.71 30.25
CA PRO A 725 -32.90 -2.30 28.96
C PRO A 725 -31.85 -1.78 27.97
N PHE A 726 -30.70 -1.36 28.48
CA PHE A 726 -29.57 -0.90 27.68
C PHE A 726 -28.67 -2.05 27.23
N GLU A 727 -27.77 -1.79 26.28
CA GLU A 727 -26.75 -2.75 25.85
C GLU A 727 -27.29 -4.03 25.16
N ARG A 728 -28.58 -4.15 24.92
CA ARG A 728 -29.18 -5.32 24.27
C ARG A 728 -28.84 -5.40 22.79
N PHE A 729 -28.88 -6.61 22.24
CA PHE A 729 -28.53 -6.89 20.86
C PHE A 729 -29.76 -6.83 19.96
N PHE A 730 -29.62 -6.13 18.84
CA PHE A 730 -30.65 -6.01 17.81
C PHE A 730 -30.13 -6.55 16.49
N LEU A 731 -30.66 -7.65 16.01
CA LEU A 731 -30.18 -8.38 14.84
C LEU A 731 -30.97 -8.01 13.59
N GLY A 732 -30.27 -7.80 12.47
CA GLY A 732 -30.84 -7.55 11.13
C GLY A 732 -30.32 -6.28 10.48
N GLY A 733 -30.33 -6.27 9.15
CA GLY A 733 -30.05 -5.13 8.29
C GLY A 733 -28.58 -4.72 8.17
N ASP A 734 -28.38 -3.47 7.79
CA ASP A 734 -27.07 -2.84 7.59
C ASP A 734 -26.68 -1.87 8.71
N GLY A 735 -27.58 -1.58 9.62
CA GLY A 735 -27.35 -0.66 10.73
C GLY A 735 -27.44 0.83 10.36
N LEU A 736 -27.69 1.17 9.09
CA LEU A 736 -27.76 2.57 8.65
C LEU A 736 -29.12 3.24 8.85
N GLY A 737 -30.20 2.47 8.98
CA GLY A 737 -31.57 2.97 9.01
C GLY A 737 -32.02 3.51 10.36
N ASN A 738 -31.31 3.23 11.46
CA ASN A 738 -31.71 3.65 12.81
C ASN A 738 -30.54 4.29 13.55
N PHE A 739 -30.68 5.56 13.82
CA PHE A 739 -29.73 6.35 14.62
C PHE A 739 -30.22 6.48 16.07
N SER A 740 -30.63 5.36 16.70
CA SER A 740 -30.92 5.34 18.11
C SER A 740 -29.62 5.28 18.92
N LEU A 741 -29.37 6.29 19.72
CA LEU A 741 -28.22 6.40 20.62
C LEU A 741 -28.54 5.92 22.04
N ASP A 742 -29.53 5.04 22.18
CA ASP A 742 -30.08 4.57 23.43
C ASP A 742 -29.32 3.38 24.07
N GLY A 743 -28.13 3.12 23.58
CA GLY A 743 -27.26 2.05 24.09
C GLY A 743 -27.52 0.68 23.45
N ARG A 744 -28.48 0.56 22.52
CA ARG A 744 -28.69 -0.67 21.76
C ARG A 744 -27.47 -1.02 20.88
N GLU A 745 -27.14 -2.30 20.77
CA GLU A 745 -26.09 -2.79 19.90
C GLU A 745 -26.68 -3.47 18.67
N ILE A 746 -26.45 -2.88 17.49
CA ILE A 746 -26.98 -3.40 16.23
C ILE A 746 -26.01 -4.42 15.65
N ILE A 747 -26.49 -5.63 15.43
CA ILE A 747 -25.80 -6.73 14.81
C ILE A 747 -26.30 -6.88 13.39
N GLN A 748 -25.44 -6.57 12.43
CA GLN A 748 -25.81 -6.62 11.02
C GLN A 748 -26.07 -8.05 10.57
N LEU A 749 -27.16 -8.29 9.87
CA LEU A 749 -27.44 -9.52 9.13
C LEU A 749 -28.12 -9.16 7.80
N ARG A 750 -27.36 -9.31 6.73
CA ARG A 750 -27.80 -8.93 5.38
C ARG A 750 -28.93 -9.85 4.88
N GLY A 751 -29.84 -9.31 4.10
CA GLY A 751 -31.02 -10.05 3.62
C GLY A 751 -32.24 -9.93 4.54
N TYR A 752 -32.16 -9.11 5.58
CA TYR A 752 -33.25 -8.80 6.50
C TYR A 752 -33.29 -7.29 6.77
N PRO A 753 -34.49 -6.70 7.04
CA PRO A 753 -34.60 -5.30 7.44
C PRO A 753 -33.86 -5.01 8.76
N ASN A 754 -33.58 -3.74 9.02
CA ASN A 754 -32.87 -3.34 10.22
C ASN A 754 -33.66 -3.76 11.50
N GLN A 755 -32.95 -4.45 12.42
CA GLN A 755 -33.44 -4.90 13.72
C GLN A 755 -34.65 -5.87 13.68
N SER A 756 -35.03 -6.35 12.52
CA SER A 756 -36.25 -7.12 12.29
C SER A 756 -36.23 -8.55 12.86
N LEU A 757 -35.06 -9.06 13.22
CA LEU A 757 -34.88 -10.41 13.75
C LEU A 757 -34.77 -10.43 15.29
N SER A 758 -35.06 -9.32 15.95
CA SER A 758 -35.08 -9.22 17.40
C SER A 758 -36.47 -8.82 17.87
N THR A 759 -36.81 -9.15 19.13
CA THR A 759 -37.98 -8.60 19.81
C THR A 759 -37.88 -7.09 19.94
N GLN A 760 -38.98 -6.43 20.30
CA GLN A 760 -38.99 -4.98 20.51
C GLN A 760 -37.96 -4.52 21.56
N ASP A 761 -37.72 -5.35 22.57
CA ASP A 761 -36.75 -5.08 23.65
C ASP A 761 -35.34 -5.47 23.30
N GLY A 762 -35.10 -6.07 22.15
CA GLY A 762 -33.79 -6.64 21.75
C GLY A 762 -33.49 -7.96 22.44
N GLY A 763 -32.44 -8.65 22.02
CA GLY A 763 -31.97 -9.91 22.60
C GLY A 763 -30.86 -9.73 23.63
N SER A 764 -30.78 -10.63 24.58
CA SER A 764 -29.66 -10.74 25.51
C SER A 764 -28.55 -11.68 25.00
N ILE A 765 -28.86 -12.52 24.02
CA ILE A 765 -27.92 -13.46 23.41
C ILE A 765 -28.05 -13.35 21.89
N TYR A 766 -26.91 -13.33 21.20
CA TYR A 766 -26.88 -13.52 19.76
C TYR A 766 -25.74 -14.40 19.31
N ASN A 767 -25.95 -15.05 18.19
CA ASN A 767 -24.89 -15.67 17.43
C ASN A 767 -25.03 -15.35 15.94
N LYS A 768 -23.90 -15.22 15.28
CA LYS A 768 -23.82 -14.96 13.83
C LYS A 768 -22.66 -15.70 13.20
N PHE A 769 -22.93 -16.30 12.07
CA PHE A 769 -21.96 -16.93 11.20
C PHE A 769 -22.00 -16.27 9.84
N SER A 770 -20.82 -16.02 9.25
CA SER A 770 -20.72 -15.45 7.93
C SER A 770 -19.62 -16.13 7.14
N LEU A 771 -19.89 -16.41 5.88
CA LEU A 771 -18.91 -16.95 4.95
C LEU A 771 -18.91 -16.06 3.71
N GLU A 772 -17.80 -15.34 3.49
CA GLU A 772 -17.66 -14.47 2.33
C GLU A 772 -16.60 -15.01 1.37
N LEU A 773 -16.89 -14.99 0.10
CA LEU A 773 -15.95 -15.26 -0.98
C LEU A 773 -15.70 -13.95 -1.72
N ARG A 774 -14.46 -13.43 -1.66
CA ARG A 774 -14.05 -12.11 -2.14
C ARG A 774 -13.18 -12.21 -3.38
N TYR A 775 -13.44 -11.37 -4.37
CA TYR A 775 -12.65 -11.29 -5.60
C TYR A 775 -12.31 -9.84 -5.94
N PRO A 776 -11.01 -9.48 -6.06
CA PRO A 776 -10.62 -8.11 -6.33
C PRO A 776 -10.79 -7.78 -7.81
N ILE A 777 -11.42 -6.64 -8.08
CA ILE A 777 -11.53 -6.05 -9.41
C ILE A 777 -10.30 -5.19 -9.66
N THR A 778 -9.95 -4.33 -8.70
CA THR A 778 -8.71 -3.53 -8.68
C THR A 778 -8.27 -3.28 -7.24
N LEU A 779 -6.96 -3.31 -7.00
CA LEU A 779 -6.33 -3.02 -5.71
C LEU A 779 -5.29 -1.88 -5.87
N GLY A 780 -5.63 -0.86 -6.66
CA GLY A 780 -4.76 0.29 -6.88
C GLY A 780 -4.69 1.24 -5.68
N ALA A 781 -3.66 2.06 -5.61
CA ALA A 781 -3.47 3.04 -4.54
C ALA A 781 -4.61 4.09 -4.48
N GLN A 782 -5.18 4.48 -5.62
CA GLN A 782 -6.26 5.48 -5.69
C GLN A 782 -7.63 4.90 -5.35
N ALA A 783 -7.86 3.62 -5.60
CA ALA A 783 -9.09 2.93 -5.26
C ALA A 783 -8.86 1.42 -5.20
N LYS A 784 -9.49 0.77 -4.19
CA LYS A 784 -9.57 -0.68 -4.08
C LYS A 784 -11.02 -1.09 -4.27
N ILE A 785 -11.28 -1.92 -5.27
CA ILE A 785 -12.63 -2.38 -5.62
C ILE A 785 -12.63 -3.89 -5.64
N TYR A 786 -13.56 -4.50 -4.92
CA TYR A 786 -13.74 -5.94 -4.93
C TYR A 786 -15.22 -6.32 -4.86
N ALA A 787 -15.57 -7.41 -5.52
CA ALA A 787 -16.86 -8.04 -5.42
C ALA A 787 -16.81 -9.16 -4.37
N LEU A 788 -17.94 -9.46 -3.79
CA LEU A 788 -18.07 -10.58 -2.86
C LEU A 788 -19.40 -11.30 -3.05
N THR A 789 -19.43 -12.57 -2.65
CA THR A 789 -20.64 -13.31 -2.36
C THR A 789 -20.62 -13.69 -0.90
N PHE A 790 -21.78 -13.79 -0.27
CA PHE A 790 -21.87 -14.13 1.14
C PHE A 790 -22.99 -15.13 1.43
N LEU A 791 -22.76 -15.91 2.48
CA LEU A 791 -23.75 -16.69 3.20
C LEU A 791 -23.70 -16.20 4.65
N GLU A 792 -24.83 -15.83 5.21
CA GLU A 792 -24.94 -15.41 6.61
C GLU A 792 -26.03 -16.18 7.31
N ALA A 793 -25.83 -16.41 8.59
CA ALA A 793 -26.85 -17.02 9.45
C ALA A 793 -26.69 -16.46 10.86
N GLY A 794 -27.79 -16.13 11.51
CA GLY A 794 -27.77 -15.60 12.86
C GLY A 794 -29.10 -15.65 13.58
N ALA A 795 -29.03 -15.61 14.89
CA ALA A 795 -30.20 -15.56 15.78
C ALA A 795 -29.96 -14.60 16.94
N SER A 796 -31.06 -14.05 17.49
CA SER A 796 -31.08 -13.24 18.71
C SER A 796 -32.21 -13.70 19.59
N VAL A 797 -31.90 -14.03 20.84
CA VAL A 797 -32.88 -14.56 21.83
C VAL A 797 -32.71 -13.86 23.20
N ASN A 798 -33.73 -13.93 24.03
CA ASN A 798 -33.77 -13.26 25.34
C ASN A 798 -33.34 -14.16 26.51
N SER A 799 -33.26 -15.48 26.30
CA SER A 799 -33.00 -16.42 27.40
C SER A 799 -32.03 -17.49 26.98
N PHE A 800 -31.17 -17.93 27.89
CA PHE A 800 -30.33 -19.11 27.70
C PHE A 800 -31.10 -20.40 27.48
N ARG A 801 -32.32 -20.50 28.01
CA ARG A 801 -33.17 -21.67 27.80
C ARG A 801 -33.64 -21.79 26.36
N ASP A 802 -33.86 -20.65 25.69
CA ASP A 802 -34.33 -20.58 24.31
C ASP A 802 -33.19 -20.57 23.30
N PHE A 803 -31.93 -20.52 23.79
CA PHE A 803 -30.77 -20.42 22.92
C PHE A 803 -30.44 -21.75 22.28
N ASN A 804 -30.72 -21.84 20.99
CA ASN A 804 -30.23 -22.90 20.11
C ASN A 804 -29.28 -22.32 19.08
N PRO A 805 -27.97 -22.62 19.11
CA PRO A 805 -27.01 -22.02 18.20
C PRO A 805 -27.19 -22.44 16.72
N PHE A 806 -28.09 -23.37 16.44
CA PHE A 806 -28.37 -23.88 15.08
C PHE A 806 -29.76 -23.47 14.57
N ASP A 807 -30.59 -22.84 15.39
CA ASP A 807 -31.84 -22.22 14.96
C ASP A 807 -31.56 -20.79 14.48
N LEU A 808 -31.28 -20.68 13.17
CA LEU A 808 -30.67 -19.48 12.57
C LEU A 808 -31.53 -18.96 11.42
N ASN A 809 -31.69 -17.65 11.38
CA ASN A 809 -32.17 -16.94 10.20
C ASN A 809 -31.07 -16.82 9.16
N ARG A 810 -31.27 -17.41 7.99
CA ARG A 810 -30.28 -17.61 6.95
C ARG A 810 -30.46 -16.66 5.79
N SER A 811 -29.36 -16.20 5.22
CA SER A 811 -29.36 -15.37 4.02
C SER A 811 -28.18 -15.68 3.12
N ALA A 812 -28.32 -15.30 1.86
CA ALA A 812 -27.25 -15.31 0.88
C ALA A 812 -27.31 -14.10 -0.03
N GLY A 813 -26.19 -13.69 -0.59
CA GLY A 813 -26.20 -12.54 -1.46
C GLY A 813 -24.89 -12.23 -2.15
N VAL A 814 -24.89 -11.09 -2.82
CA VAL A 814 -23.72 -10.56 -3.54
C VAL A 814 -23.50 -9.11 -3.14
N GLY A 815 -22.28 -8.67 -3.19
CA GLY A 815 -21.93 -7.30 -2.83
C GLY A 815 -20.75 -6.75 -3.60
N LEU A 816 -20.66 -5.43 -3.57
CA LEU A 816 -19.53 -4.66 -4.13
C LEU A 816 -18.98 -3.76 -3.04
N ARG A 817 -17.67 -3.67 -2.97
CA ARG A 817 -16.94 -2.77 -2.08
C ARG A 817 -16.04 -1.87 -2.88
N ILE A 818 -16.05 -0.60 -2.55
CA ILE A 818 -15.21 0.44 -3.15
C ILE A 818 -14.57 1.22 -2.02
N PHE A 819 -13.27 1.05 -1.86
CA PHE A 819 -12.49 1.87 -0.92
C PHE A 819 -11.75 2.95 -1.68
N MET A 820 -11.90 4.17 -1.22
CA MET A 820 -11.16 5.34 -1.71
C MET A 820 -10.56 6.07 -0.50
N PRO A 821 -9.25 6.40 -0.47
CA PRO A 821 -8.62 7.03 0.69
C PRO A 821 -9.31 8.30 1.18
N ALA A 822 -9.90 9.08 0.27
CA ALA A 822 -10.58 10.32 0.60
C ALA A 822 -12.02 10.13 1.15
N PHE A 823 -12.67 8.99 0.87
CA PHE A 823 -14.10 8.76 1.17
C PHE A 823 -14.34 7.53 2.07
N GLY A 824 -13.30 6.75 2.34
CA GLY A 824 -13.41 5.50 3.08
C GLY A 824 -14.01 4.35 2.26
N LEU A 825 -14.62 3.38 2.94
CA LEU A 825 -15.26 2.22 2.32
C LEU A 825 -16.73 2.53 2.01
N LEU A 826 -17.09 2.34 0.75
CA LEU A 826 -18.48 2.32 0.28
C LEU A 826 -18.82 0.90 -0.15
N GLY A 827 -20.06 0.48 0.12
CA GLY A 827 -20.52 -0.84 -0.26
C GLY A 827 -22.00 -0.85 -0.59
N ILE A 828 -22.38 -1.79 -1.42
CA ILE A 828 -23.76 -2.15 -1.70
C ILE A 828 -23.86 -3.66 -1.72
N ASP A 829 -24.84 -4.20 -1.00
CA ASP A 829 -25.15 -5.61 -0.92
C ASP A 829 -26.60 -5.87 -1.32
N PHE A 830 -26.80 -6.95 -2.08
CA PHE A 830 -28.11 -7.50 -2.36
C PHE A 830 -28.18 -8.84 -1.66
N GLY A 831 -28.99 -8.93 -0.62
CA GLY A 831 -29.17 -10.10 0.21
C GLY A 831 -30.57 -10.68 0.10
N HIS A 832 -30.69 -11.99 0.10
CA HIS A 832 -31.95 -12.70 0.13
C HIS A 832 -32.09 -13.45 1.45
N GLY A 833 -33.10 -13.10 2.26
CA GLY A 833 -33.47 -13.80 3.47
C GLY A 833 -34.31 -15.03 3.15
N PHE A 834 -33.88 -16.19 3.64
CA PHE A 834 -34.56 -17.47 3.40
C PHE A 834 -35.63 -17.81 4.40
N ASP A 835 -35.59 -17.21 5.58
CA ASP A 835 -36.47 -17.50 6.68
C ASP A 835 -37.42 -16.33 6.92
N PRO A 836 -38.62 -16.57 7.49
CA PRO A 836 -39.58 -15.52 7.78
C PRO A 836 -39.11 -14.62 8.93
N LEU A 837 -39.65 -13.40 8.99
CA LEU A 837 -39.47 -12.53 10.14
C LEU A 837 -40.27 -13.05 11.36
N PRO A 838 -39.88 -12.71 12.60
CA PRO A 838 -40.65 -13.08 13.78
C PRO A 838 -42.14 -12.70 13.65
N GLY A 839 -43.00 -13.68 13.89
CA GLY A 839 -44.46 -13.52 13.74
C GLY A 839 -45.03 -13.56 12.31
N GLN A 840 -44.15 -13.77 11.31
CA GLN A 840 -44.54 -13.91 9.90
C GLN A 840 -44.37 -15.35 9.42
N THR A 841 -45.15 -15.73 8.40
CA THR A 841 -45.06 -17.07 7.79
C THR A 841 -44.39 -17.03 6.41
N VAL A 842 -44.22 -15.86 5.84
CA VAL A 842 -43.64 -15.66 4.49
C VAL A 842 -42.15 -15.32 4.61
N LYS A 843 -41.33 -15.91 3.75
CA LYS A 843 -39.91 -15.61 3.65
C LYS A 843 -39.65 -14.11 3.40
N ASN A 844 -38.61 -13.53 3.98
CA ASN A 844 -38.31 -12.12 3.84
C ASN A 844 -38.05 -11.67 2.39
N GLY A 845 -37.25 -12.45 1.64
CA GLY A 845 -36.94 -12.15 0.25
C GLY A 845 -35.71 -11.27 0.07
N TRP A 846 -35.73 -10.40 -0.97
CA TRP A 846 -34.57 -9.56 -1.34
C TRP A 846 -34.56 -8.24 -0.62
N GLU A 847 -33.39 -7.90 -0.04
CA GLU A 847 -33.10 -6.64 0.60
C GLU A 847 -31.83 -6.00 0.02
N THR A 848 -31.82 -4.67 -0.04
CA THR A 848 -30.64 -3.91 -0.47
C THR A 848 -30.04 -3.21 0.74
N HIS A 849 -28.77 -3.41 0.95
CA HIS A 849 -28.02 -2.86 2.07
C HIS A 849 -26.88 -1.96 1.59
N PHE A 850 -26.66 -0.87 2.31
CA PHE A 850 -25.58 0.05 2.02
C PHE A 850 -24.52 -0.02 3.13
N ILE A 851 -23.29 0.21 2.77
CA ILE A 851 -22.17 0.37 3.71
C ILE A 851 -21.51 1.70 3.39
N ILE A 852 -21.49 2.58 4.38
CA ILE A 852 -20.91 3.92 4.25
C ILE A 852 -19.94 4.12 5.41
N GLY A 853 -18.68 4.30 5.07
CA GLY A 853 -17.59 4.44 6.02
C GLY A 853 -17.10 3.10 6.55
N GLN A 854 -15.88 3.06 7.00
CA GLN A 854 -15.34 1.95 7.77
C GLN A 854 -14.83 2.49 9.10
N GLN A 855 -15.33 1.94 10.19
CA GLN A 855 -14.62 1.96 11.45
C GLN A 855 -13.53 0.87 11.34
N PHE A 856 -12.27 1.25 11.23
CA PHE A 856 -11.12 0.38 11.35
C PHE A 856 -10.65 0.29 12.80
#